data_34cca479593d06cddc065b28e1c92902
#
_entry.id   34cca479593d06cddc065b28e1c92902
#
_cell.length_a   1.000
_cell.length_b   1.000
_cell.length_c   1.000
_cell.angle_alpha   90.00
_cell.angle_beta   90.00
_cell.angle_gamma   90.00
#
_symmetry.space_group_name_H-M   'P 1'
#
loop_
_entity.id
_entity.type
_entity.pdbx_description
1 polymer ?
#
loop_
_entity_poly.entity_id
_entity_poly.type
_entity_poly.pdbx_seq_one_letter_code
_entity_poly.pdbx_strand_id
1 'polypeptide(L)'
;MGETLAQKIICAHLLHGDMTPGSEIALRIDQTLTQDATGTMAYLEFETMGIPRVRTELSVAYVDHNTLQSGFENADDHRYLQTVAKKHGVWFSRPGNGICHQVQLERFGKPGRTLIGSDSHTPTGGGIGMLAFGAGGMDVAVAMGGGAYYITMPKMFKVNLTGTLRPYVTAKDISLELLRILSVKGGVGAIIEWGGPGIAALSVPERATITNMGTELGATTSIFPSDDVTRAFLAAEGREADFIPLASDPDAQYDRVIDIDLNTLQPMIACPHSPDNVVPVETLAGTKVDQVCIGSCTNSSLFDMLKVAALLKGRTIAPGVSLSISPGSKQVLTMLADCGALTDILASGARLLECACGPCIGMGFSPNSGGVSLRTFNRNFLGRSGTKDAQVYLVSPETAVAAALTGTITDPQTLGPMPAVTLPEHFRIDDSAVLPPAPADEADAVEVLRGPNIQPFPQSRPFADTLTAELVLKVGDNITTDHIMPAGAKILPYRSNIPKLSEFCFTVCDPTFPARARAAGDGIIVGGSNYGQGSSREHAALVPMYLGIRCVVAKSFARIHAANLINAGILPLTFENPADYDALQPGARLRIDGIRAGMAAGKLTLTDTAAGKAYSVVCSLTERQQAILLAGGLLNYTKEHAL
;
A
#
# COMPACT_ATOMS: atom_id res chain seq x y z
N MET A 1 -3.31 33.71 5.14
CA MET A 1 -3.13 32.57 6.05
C MET A 1 -1.94 31.77 5.50
N GLY A 2 -1.02 31.42 6.38
CA GLY A 2 0.11 30.58 5.99
C GLY A 2 -0.33 29.17 5.60
N GLU A 3 0.46 28.52 4.76
CA GLU A 3 0.22 27.16 4.26
C GLU A 3 0.96 26.13 5.08
N THR A 4 0.35 24.96 5.28
CA THR A 4 1.05 23.79 5.84
C THR A 4 2.03 23.23 4.80
N LEU A 5 3.00 22.43 5.23
CA LEU A 5 3.96 21.79 4.32
C LEU A 5 3.25 20.96 3.25
N ALA A 6 2.27 20.15 3.65
CA ALA A 6 1.49 19.33 2.73
C ALA A 6 0.70 20.18 1.73
N GLN A 7 0.09 21.29 2.17
CA GLN A 7 -0.62 22.21 1.28
C GLN A 7 0.30 22.82 0.23
N LYS A 8 1.52 23.23 0.60
CA LYS A 8 2.52 23.76 -0.36
C LYS A 8 2.85 22.74 -1.45
N ILE A 9 3.07 21.47 -1.06
CA ILE A 9 3.38 20.42 -2.04
C ILE A 9 2.14 20.10 -2.90
N ILE A 10 0.95 20.02 -2.30
CA ILE A 10 -0.30 19.83 -3.05
C ILE A 10 -0.50 20.97 -4.06
N CYS A 11 -0.36 22.21 -3.63
CA CYS A 11 -0.53 23.39 -4.51
C CYS A 11 0.43 23.34 -5.72
N ALA A 12 1.69 22.97 -5.50
CA ALA A 12 2.69 22.84 -6.56
C ALA A 12 2.41 21.71 -7.57
N HIS A 13 1.57 20.74 -7.20
CA HIS A 13 1.23 19.57 -8.03
C HIS A 13 -0.24 19.52 -8.44
N LEU A 14 -1.05 20.50 -8.03
CA LEU A 14 -2.48 20.56 -8.30
C LEU A 14 -2.74 20.80 -9.80
N LEU A 15 -3.46 19.87 -10.42
CA LEU A 15 -3.89 19.97 -11.81
C LEU A 15 -5.33 20.48 -11.92
N HIS A 16 -6.22 20.00 -11.03
CA HIS A 16 -7.65 20.36 -10.99
C HIS A 16 -8.19 20.26 -9.57
N GLY A 17 -9.26 21.00 -9.29
CA GLY A 17 -9.99 20.98 -8.03
C GLY A 17 -9.60 22.12 -7.08
N ASP A 18 -10.31 22.21 -5.97
CA ASP A 18 -10.12 23.22 -4.93
C ASP A 18 -9.50 22.60 -3.68
N MET A 19 -8.59 23.32 -3.03
CA MET A 19 -7.92 22.89 -1.80
C MET A 19 -8.81 22.95 -0.55
N THR A 20 -10.12 22.88 -0.75
CA THR A 20 -11.09 22.81 0.36
C THR A 20 -11.22 21.36 0.84
N PRO A 21 -11.03 21.04 2.14
CA PRO A 21 -11.19 19.69 2.65
C PRO A 21 -12.52 19.06 2.24
N GLY A 22 -12.47 17.84 1.69
CA GLY A 22 -13.64 17.12 1.18
C GLY A 22 -13.90 17.26 -0.31
N SER A 23 -13.29 18.22 -1.02
CA SER A 23 -13.38 18.37 -2.49
C SER A 23 -12.51 17.33 -3.19
N GLU A 24 -12.90 16.91 -4.41
CA GLU A 24 -12.02 16.10 -5.26
C GLU A 24 -10.92 16.97 -5.85
N ILE A 25 -9.67 16.53 -5.73
CA ILE A 25 -8.51 17.17 -6.34
C ILE A 25 -7.73 16.18 -7.19
N ALA A 26 -7.08 16.69 -8.23
CA ALA A 26 -6.22 15.93 -9.13
C ALA A 26 -4.77 16.39 -9.01
N LEU A 27 -3.88 15.47 -8.73
CA LEU A 27 -2.46 15.73 -8.51
C LEU A 27 -1.59 15.15 -9.62
N ARG A 28 -0.59 15.92 -10.04
CA ARG A 28 0.52 15.39 -10.82
C ARG A 28 1.41 14.54 -9.90
N ILE A 29 1.84 13.41 -10.41
CA ILE A 29 2.75 12.49 -9.71
C ILE A 29 4.14 12.56 -10.35
N ASP A 30 5.16 12.83 -9.53
CA ASP A 30 6.55 12.89 -9.97
C ASP A 30 7.20 11.50 -9.98
N GLN A 31 6.93 10.67 -8.96
CA GLN A 31 7.58 9.37 -8.81
C GLN A 31 6.58 8.25 -8.58
N THR A 32 6.90 7.05 -9.10
CA THR A 32 6.12 5.84 -8.80
C THR A 32 6.98 4.73 -8.24
N LEU A 33 6.37 3.93 -7.36
CA LEU A 33 6.97 2.76 -6.74
C LEU A 33 6.06 1.55 -6.95
N THR A 34 6.61 0.44 -7.45
CA THR A 34 5.94 -0.85 -7.51
C THR A 34 6.80 -1.91 -6.84
N GLN A 35 6.17 -2.93 -6.24
CA GLN A 35 6.86 -4.08 -5.67
C GLN A 35 6.28 -5.38 -6.27
N ASP A 36 7.00 -6.48 -6.16
CA ASP A 36 6.72 -7.72 -6.92
C ASP A 36 5.40 -8.42 -6.54
N ALA A 37 4.80 -8.13 -5.39
CA ALA A 37 3.50 -8.69 -5.05
C ALA A 37 2.31 -8.03 -5.81
N THR A 38 2.46 -6.79 -6.26
CA THR A 38 1.41 -6.01 -6.93
C THR A 38 1.83 -5.48 -8.31
N GLY A 39 3.13 -5.38 -8.55
CA GLY A 39 3.71 -4.74 -9.73
C GLY A 39 3.38 -5.45 -11.05
N THR A 40 3.33 -6.78 -11.06
CA THR A 40 2.99 -7.53 -12.29
C THR A 40 1.67 -7.04 -12.88
N MET A 41 0.63 -6.86 -12.05
CA MET A 41 -0.66 -6.32 -12.50
C MET A 41 -0.54 -4.86 -12.95
N ALA A 42 0.13 -4.00 -12.18
CA ALA A 42 0.31 -2.59 -12.53
C ALA A 42 1.00 -2.40 -13.89
N TYR A 43 2.00 -3.24 -14.21
CA TYR A 43 2.66 -3.20 -15.53
C TYR A 43 1.80 -3.77 -16.65
N LEU A 44 1.00 -4.81 -16.41
CA LEU A 44 0.03 -5.31 -17.39
C LEU A 44 -1.03 -4.24 -17.70
N GLU A 45 -1.46 -3.49 -16.71
CA GLU A 45 -2.36 -2.34 -16.87
C GLU A 45 -1.70 -1.20 -17.63
N PHE A 46 -0.44 -0.88 -17.31
CA PHE A 46 0.36 0.12 -18.04
C PHE A 46 0.52 -0.26 -19.52
N GLU A 47 0.92 -1.50 -19.83
CA GLU A 47 1.04 -1.99 -21.21
C GLU A 47 -0.27 -1.87 -21.99
N THR A 48 -1.42 -2.08 -21.31
CA THR A 48 -2.75 -1.97 -21.89
C THR A 48 -3.08 -0.58 -22.42
N MET A 49 -2.53 0.47 -21.78
CA MET A 49 -2.67 1.84 -22.29
C MET A 49 -1.92 2.06 -23.62
N GLY A 50 -0.95 1.21 -23.97
CA GLY A 50 -0.16 1.34 -25.19
C GLY A 50 0.78 2.55 -25.19
N ILE A 51 1.12 3.06 -24.01
CA ILE A 51 2.08 4.14 -23.81
C ILE A 51 3.48 3.53 -23.84
N PRO A 52 4.41 3.99 -24.71
CA PRO A 52 5.69 3.32 -24.90
C PRO A 52 6.62 3.43 -23.70
N ARG A 53 6.58 4.56 -22.97
CA ARG A 53 7.44 4.81 -21.79
C ARG A 53 6.66 5.57 -20.72
N VAL A 54 7.07 5.39 -19.47
CA VAL A 54 6.54 6.17 -18.34
C VAL A 54 6.79 7.67 -18.56
N ARG A 55 5.87 8.49 -18.05
CA ARG A 55 5.90 9.96 -18.18
C ARG A 55 6.17 10.66 -16.86
N THR A 56 6.38 9.91 -15.80
CA THR A 56 6.82 10.42 -14.50
C THR A 56 8.29 10.84 -14.54
N GLU A 57 8.73 11.69 -13.61
CA GLU A 57 10.14 12.03 -13.43
C GLU A 57 10.98 10.79 -13.15
N LEU A 58 10.42 9.87 -12.34
CA LEU A 58 11.06 8.61 -11.96
C LEU A 58 10.02 7.54 -11.67
N SER A 59 10.24 6.33 -12.18
CA SER A 59 9.50 5.13 -11.77
C SER A 59 10.47 4.03 -11.40
N VAL A 60 10.21 3.33 -10.30
CA VAL A 60 11.07 2.25 -9.81
C VAL A 60 10.25 1.00 -9.51
N ALA A 61 10.70 -0.14 -10.02
CA ALA A 61 10.18 -1.47 -9.73
C ALA A 61 11.11 -2.21 -8.78
N TYR A 62 10.56 -2.76 -7.71
CA TYR A 62 11.31 -3.48 -6.67
C TYR A 62 10.93 -4.94 -6.62
N VAL A 63 11.85 -5.78 -6.18
CA VAL A 63 11.58 -7.17 -5.79
C VAL A 63 12.01 -7.35 -4.34
N ASP A 64 11.03 -7.35 -3.43
CA ASP A 64 11.26 -7.41 -1.99
C ASP A 64 10.20 -8.18 -1.19
N HIS A 65 9.05 -8.52 -1.80
CA HIS A 65 7.97 -9.23 -1.13
C HIS A 65 8.05 -10.75 -1.27
N ASN A 66 8.40 -11.26 -2.44
CA ASN A 66 8.50 -12.69 -2.74
C ASN A 66 9.93 -13.12 -3.09
N THR A 67 10.95 -12.52 -2.48
CA THR A 67 12.35 -12.98 -2.59
C THR A 67 12.48 -14.41 -2.11
N LEU A 68 11.85 -14.78 -1.00
CA LEU A 68 11.63 -16.16 -0.61
C LEU A 68 10.46 -16.72 -1.42
N GLN A 69 10.79 -17.38 -2.53
CA GLN A 69 9.83 -17.88 -3.51
C GLN A 69 9.10 -19.12 -2.98
N SER A 70 7.78 -19.17 -3.13
CA SER A 70 6.96 -20.35 -2.85
C SER A 70 6.75 -21.23 -4.07
N GLY A 71 7.03 -20.76 -5.28
CA GLY A 71 6.91 -21.47 -6.54
C GLY A 71 7.63 -20.74 -7.68
N PHE A 72 7.66 -21.35 -8.88
CA PHE A 72 8.28 -20.79 -10.07
C PHE A 72 7.55 -19.53 -10.57
N GLU A 73 6.29 -19.35 -10.20
CA GLU A 73 5.48 -18.18 -10.58
C GLU A 73 6.11 -16.89 -10.07
N ASN A 74 6.72 -16.92 -8.87
CA ASN A 74 7.44 -15.76 -8.34
C ASN A 74 8.69 -15.44 -9.19
N ALA A 75 9.42 -16.45 -9.64
CA ALA A 75 10.58 -16.27 -10.52
C ALA A 75 10.16 -15.69 -11.88
N ASP A 76 9.02 -16.14 -12.43
CA ASP A 76 8.46 -15.59 -13.65
C ASP A 76 8.03 -14.14 -13.49
N ASP A 77 7.38 -13.78 -12.37
CA ASP A 77 7.05 -12.40 -12.02
C ASP A 77 8.31 -11.51 -11.98
N HIS A 78 9.37 -11.96 -11.30
CA HIS A 78 10.63 -11.19 -11.20
C HIS A 78 11.27 -10.97 -12.58
N ARG A 79 11.25 -11.97 -13.44
CA ARG A 79 11.79 -11.88 -14.79
C ARG A 79 10.96 -10.95 -15.69
N TYR A 80 9.64 -11.03 -15.58
CA TYR A 80 8.74 -10.11 -16.26
C TYR A 80 8.98 -8.67 -15.81
N LEU A 81 8.98 -8.42 -14.49
CA LEU A 81 9.20 -7.09 -13.93
C LEU A 81 10.53 -6.48 -14.39
N GLN A 82 11.62 -7.25 -14.42
CA GLN A 82 12.90 -6.76 -14.88
C GLN A 82 12.87 -6.35 -16.37
N THR A 83 12.23 -7.15 -17.21
CA THR A 83 12.22 -6.90 -18.65
C THR A 83 11.22 -5.83 -19.06
N VAL A 84 10.04 -5.77 -18.42
CA VAL A 84 9.04 -4.72 -18.67
C VAL A 84 9.55 -3.36 -18.16
N ALA A 85 10.19 -3.32 -16.99
CA ALA A 85 10.82 -2.12 -16.46
C ALA A 85 11.88 -1.59 -17.42
N LYS A 86 12.80 -2.46 -17.89
CA LYS A 86 13.82 -2.10 -18.85
C LYS A 86 13.25 -1.48 -20.12
N LYS A 87 12.14 -2.04 -20.65
CA LYS A 87 11.49 -1.56 -21.88
C LYS A 87 10.84 -0.20 -21.69
N HIS A 88 10.12 0.00 -20.60
CA HIS A 88 9.23 1.14 -20.44
C HIS A 88 9.82 2.34 -19.68
N GLY A 89 11.13 2.37 -19.45
CA GLY A 89 11.80 3.54 -18.86
C GLY A 89 11.79 3.54 -17.33
N VAL A 90 11.64 2.37 -16.72
CA VAL A 90 11.54 2.19 -15.26
C VAL A 90 12.86 1.62 -14.73
N TRP A 91 13.35 2.15 -13.62
CA TRP A 91 14.45 1.58 -12.86
C TRP A 91 14.02 0.27 -12.20
N PHE A 92 14.94 -0.69 -12.10
CA PHE A 92 14.64 -1.98 -11.50
C PHE A 92 15.60 -2.32 -10.37
N SER A 93 15.08 -2.44 -9.15
CA SER A 93 15.79 -2.90 -7.96
C SER A 93 15.68 -4.42 -7.86
N ARG A 94 16.82 -5.11 -8.03
CA ARG A 94 16.90 -6.58 -8.09
C ARG A 94 16.53 -7.22 -6.74
N PRO A 95 16.10 -8.51 -6.75
CA PRO A 95 16.00 -9.33 -5.53
C PRO A 95 17.29 -9.26 -4.71
N GLY A 96 17.15 -9.09 -3.40
CA GLY A 96 18.28 -8.97 -2.48
C GLY A 96 18.89 -7.55 -2.34
N ASN A 97 18.45 -6.57 -3.15
CA ASN A 97 18.89 -5.19 -2.95
C ASN A 97 18.29 -4.55 -1.70
N GLY A 98 17.04 -4.85 -1.39
CA GLY A 98 16.41 -4.38 -0.17
C GLY A 98 14.92 -4.13 -0.29
N ILE A 99 14.35 -3.76 0.84
CA ILE A 99 12.94 -3.41 0.98
C ILE A 99 12.68 -2.11 0.21
N CYS A 100 11.63 -2.09 -0.61
CA CYS A 100 11.32 -0.98 -1.53
C CYS A 100 11.36 0.39 -0.85
N HIS A 101 10.77 0.53 0.34
CA HIS A 101 10.72 1.80 1.06
C HIS A 101 12.10 2.23 1.60
N GLN A 102 12.92 1.30 2.03
CA GLN A 102 14.29 1.59 2.49
C GLN A 102 15.16 2.05 1.31
N VAL A 103 15.17 1.28 0.22
CA VAL A 103 15.94 1.64 -0.99
C VAL A 103 15.41 2.93 -1.62
N GLN A 104 14.11 3.19 -1.58
CA GLN A 104 13.53 4.45 -2.07
C GLN A 104 14.07 5.65 -1.28
N LEU A 105 14.18 5.56 0.05
CA LEU A 105 14.78 6.60 0.89
C LEU A 105 16.27 6.79 0.59
N GLU A 106 17.01 5.69 0.50
CA GLU A 106 18.47 5.70 0.28
C GLU A 106 18.82 6.30 -1.09
N ARG A 107 18.09 5.94 -2.16
CA ARG A 107 18.53 6.20 -3.54
C ARG A 107 17.68 7.16 -4.35
N PHE A 108 16.39 7.32 -4.07
CA PHE A 108 15.47 7.97 -5.03
C PHE A 108 14.58 9.06 -4.41
N GLY A 109 14.26 8.96 -3.12
CA GLY A 109 13.35 9.91 -2.46
C GLY A 109 13.91 11.33 -2.48
N LYS A 110 13.09 12.32 -2.86
CA LYS A 110 13.45 13.74 -2.91
C LYS A 110 12.42 14.59 -2.17
N PRO A 111 12.85 15.48 -1.27
CA PRO A 111 11.93 16.39 -0.60
C PRO A 111 11.06 17.18 -1.59
N GLY A 112 9.79 17.39 -1.26
CA GLY A 112 8.86 18.18 -2.06
C GLY A 112 8.30 17.48 -3.30
N ARG A 113 8.72 16.24 -3.60
CA ARG A 113 8.15 15.45 -4.69
C ARG A 113 6.94 14.66 -4.23
N THR A 114 6.03 14.38 -5.18
CA THR A 114 4.92 13.44 -5.00
C THR A 114 5.35 12.04 -5.37
N LEU A 115 4.95 11.05 -4.57
CA LEU A 115 5.21 9.63 -4.80
C LEU A 115 3.90 8.85 -4.67
N ILE A 116 3.58 7.99 -5.64
CA ILE A 116 2.52 7.00 -5.52
C ILE A 116 3.11 5.60 -5.61
N GLY A 117 2.68 4.70 -4.73
CA GLY A 117 3.17 3.32 -4.73
C GLY A 117 2.07 2.29 -4.63
N SER A 118 2.26 1.15 -5.30
CA SER A 118 1.36 -0.01 -5.18
C SER A 118 1.56 -0.79 -3.88
N ASP A 119 2.15 -0.14 -2.89
CA ASP A 119 2.32 -0.62 -1.52
C ASP A 119 1.70 0.35 -0.50
N SER A 120 1.01 -0.19 0.51
CA SER A 120 0.31 0.61 1.52
C SER A 120 1.25 1.45 2.39
N HIS A 121 2.54 1.08 2.50
CA HIS A 121 3.53 1.81 3.30
C HIS A 121 4.39 2.80 2.50
N THR A 122 3.98 3.14 1.28
CA THR A 122 4.58 4.22 0.49
C THR A 122 4.70 5.55 1.26
N PRO A 123 3.79 5.90 2.22
CA PRO A 123 3.96 7.05 3.10
C PRO A 123 5.27 7.11 3.89
N THR A 124 6.05 6.03 3.96
CA THR A 124 7.44 6.03 4.47
C THR A 124 8.29 7.14 3.85
N GLY A 125 8.07 7.49 2.57
CA GLY A 125 8.72 8.60 1.87
C GLY A 125 8.50 9.97 2.53
N GLY A 126 7.47 10.12 3.35
CA GLY A 126 7.22 11.34 4.12
C GLY A 126 8.30 11.64 5.15
N GLY A 127 9.09 10.64 5.58
CA GLY A 127 10.22 10.82 6.49
C GLY A 127 11.35 11.68 5.91
N ILE A 128 11.46 11.77 4.58
CA ILE A 128 12.40 12.63 3.86
C ILE A 128 11.73 13.90 3.30
N GLY A 129 10.45 14.12 3.59
CA GLY A 129 9.71 15.30 3.11
C GLY A 129 9.06 15.12 1.73
N MET A 130 8.76 13.88 1.31
CA MET A 130 7.92 13.60 0.15
C MET A 130 6.43 13.59 0.51
N LEU A 131 5.57 13.98 -0.42
CA LEU A 131 4.14 13.72 -0.31
C LEU A 131 3.84 12.37 -0.96
N ALA A 132 3.81 11.31 -0.15
CA ALA A 132 3.84 9.93 -0.62
C ALA A 132 2.53 9.18 -0.27
N PHE A 133 1.95 8.48 -1.24
CA PHE A 133 0.64 7.80 -1.12
C PHE A 133 0.74 6.32 -1.48
N GLY A 134 0.12 5.47 -0.67
CA GLY A 134 -0.18 4.10 -1.06
C GLY A 134 -1.49 4.03 -1.85
N ALA A 135 -1.48 3.35 -3.01
CA ALA A 135 -2.61 3.28 -3.92
C ALA A 135 -2.77 1.89 -4.56
N GLY A 136 -3.84 1.70 -5.33
CA GLY A 136 -4.03 0.51 -6.14
C GLY A 136 -3.07 0.44 -7.34
N GLY A 137 -2.86 -0.77 -7.89
CA GLY A 137 -2.01 -0.97 -9.07
C GLY A 137 -2.44 -0.13 -10.25
N MET A 138 -3.74 -0.04 -10.49
CA MET A 138 -4.31 0.76 -11.58
C MET A 138 -4.03 2.26 -11.46
N ASP A 139 -4.12 2.84 -10.25
CA ASP A 139 -3.79 4.26 -10.03
C ASP A 139 -2.29 4.52 -10.28
N VAL A 140 -1.43 3.58 -9.88
CA VAL A 140 0.01 3.64 -10.16
C VAL A 140 0.28 3.54 -11.66
N ALA A 141 -0.38 2.62 -12.37
CA ALA A 141 -0.28 2.48 -13.83
C ALA A 141 -0.72 3.77 -14.55
N VAL A 142 -1.84 4.36 -14.13
CA VAL A 142 -2.34 5.65 -14.64
C VAL A 142 -1.32 6.76 -14.43
N ALA A 143 -0.74 6.87 -13.23
CA ALA A 143 0.29 7.86 -12.92
C ALA A 143 1.57 7.65 -13.77
N MET A 144 2.01 6.40 -13.94
CA MET A 144 3.12 6.06 -14.86
C MET A 144 2.84 6.55 -16.28
N GLY A 145 1.59 6.45 -16.73
CA GLY A 145 1.13 6.93 -18.04
C GLY A 145 1.01 8.46 -18.17
N GLY A 146 1.24 9.21 -17.09
CA GLY A 146 1.08 10.66 -17.05
C GLY A 146 -0.34 11.12 -16.70
N GLY A 147 -1.23 10.21 -16.30
CA GLY A 147 -2.56 10.56 -15.80
C GLY A 147 -2.50 11.14 -14.38
N ALA A 148 -3.47 11.99 -14.06
CA ALA A 148 -3.58 12.59 -12.74
C ALA A 148 -4.01 11.56 -11.67
N TYR A 149 -3.49 11.71 -10.46
CA TYR A 149 -3.96 10.98 -9.29
C TYR A 149 -5.06 11.77 -8.57
N TYR A 150 -6.23 11.18 -8.44
CA TYR A 150 -7.40 11.81 -7.84
C TYR A 150 -7.59 11.37 -6.41
N ILE A 151 -7.69 12.35 -5.51
CA ILE A 151 -7.99 12.12 -4.09
C ILE A 151 -9.04 13.13 -3.60
N THR A 152 -9.69 12.81 -2.51
CA THR A 152 -10.45 13.80 -1.75
C THR A 152 -9.47 14.65 -0.95
N MET A 153 -9.53 15.97 -1.07
CA MET A 153 -8.66 16.90 -0.35
C MET A 153 -8.72 16.60 1.15
N PRO A 154 -7.61 16.19 1.77
CA PRO A 154 -7.61 15.77 3.17
C PRO A 154 -7.63 16.96 4.13
N LYS A 155 -8.02 16.71 5.37
CA LYS A 155 -7.77 17.60 6.50
C LYS A 155 -6.28 17.62 6.86
N MET A 156 -5.82 18.70 7.48
CA MET A 156 -4.44 18.84 7.95
C MET A 156 -4.39 18.66 9.47
N PHE A 157 -3.73 17.60 9.92
CA PHE A 157 -3.47 17.37 11.35
C PHE A 157 -2.00 17.63 11.64
N LYS A 158 -1.71 18.31 12.75
CA LYS A 158 -0.35 18.50 13.23
C LYS A 158 -0.10 17.64 14.46
N VAL A 159 1.00 16.91 14.47
CA VAL A 159 1.56 16.31 15.69
C VAL A 159 2.77 17.14 16.11
N ASN A 160 2.66 17.77 17.26
CA ASN A 160 3.68 18.66 17.82
C ASN A 160 4.49 17.89 18.88
N LEU A 161 5.77 17.62 18.58
CA LEU A 161 6.66 16.92 19.48
C LEU A 161 7.44 17.93 20.32
N THR A 162 7.41 17.77 21.64
CA THR A 162 8.16 18.60 22.60
C THR A 162 9.07 17.74 23.46
N GLY A 163 10.07 18.34 24.09
CA GLY A 163 11.02 17.62 24.94
C GLY A 163 12.03 16.77 24.16
N THR A 164 12.60 15.77 24.85
CA THR A 164 13.62 14.85 24.32
C THR A 164 13.28 13.41 24.68
N LEU A 165 13.61 12.47 23.79
CA LEU A 165 13.44 11.04 24.05
C LEU A 165 14.33 10.60 25.22
N ARG A 166 13.72 9.84 26.14
CA ARG A 166 14.47 9.17 27.21
C ARG A 166 15.25 7.96 26.64
N PRO A 167 16.29 7.49 27.31
CA PRO A 167 16.96 6.24 26.92
C PRO A 167 15.94 5.10 26.73
N TYR A 168 16.14 4.30 25.67
CA TYR A 168 15.27 3.18 25.26
C TYR A 168 13.86 3.55 24.78
N VAL A 169 13.52 4.84 24.71
CA VAL A 169 12.30 5.32 24.04
C VAL A 169 12.66 5.76 22.62
N THR A 170 11.86 5.37 21.65
CA THR A 170 12.20 5.46 20.22
C THR A 170 11.09 6.05 19.37
N ALA A 171 11.37 6.28 18.10
CA ALA A 171 10.39 6.68 17.10
C ALA A 171 9.20 5.70 17.00
N LYS A 172 9.44 4.40 17.26
CA LYS A 172 8.36 3.39 17.31
C LYS A 172 7.39 3.68 18.45
N ASP A 173 7.89 4.07 19.60
CA ASP A 173 7.05 4.38 20.77
C ASP A 173 6.22 5.65 20.53
N ILE A 174 6.76 6.66 19.82
CA ILE A 174 5.99 7.83 19.35
C ILE A 174 4.82 7.39 18.47
N SER A 175 5.06 6.48 17.52
CA SER A 175 4.02 5.97 16.62
C SER A 175 2.95 5.18 17.35
N LEU A 176 3.35 4.35 18.32
CA LEU A 176 2.43 3.57 19.15
C LEU A 176 1.60 4.49 20.06
N GLU A 177 2.21 5.53 20.64
CA GLU A 177 1.47 6.50 21.43
C GLU A 177 0.43 7.25 20.58
N LEU A 178 0.78 7.66 19.36
CA LEU A 178 -0.18 8.29 18.46
C LEU A 178 -1.34 7.34 18.08
N LEU A 179 -1.05 6.05 17.87
CA LEU A 179 -2.07 5.01 17.66
C LEU A 179 -2.98 4.85 18.88
N ARG A 180 -2.42 4.91 20.09
CA ARG A 180 -3.20 4.89 21.33
C ARG A 180 -4.15 6.10 21.45
N ILE A 181 -3.71 7.29 21.00
CA ILE A 181 -4.50 8.54 21.06
C ILE A 181 -5.59 8.56 19.97
N LEU A 182 -5.26 8.17 18.74
CA LEU A 182 -6.13 8.34 17.57
C LEU A 182 -6.89 7.08 17.16
N SER A 183 -6.43 5.89 17.54
CA SER A 183 -6.85 4.59 17.01
C SER A 183 -6.53 4.39 15.51
N VAL A 184 -6.82 3.20 14.99
CA VAL A 184 -6.62 2.83 13.56
C VAL A 184 -7.54 3.58 12.58
N LYS A 185 -8.46 4.40 13.06
CA LYS A 185 -9.40 5.17 12.22
C LYS A 185 -9.28 6.68 12.40
N GLY A 186 -8.47 7.14 13.36
CA GLY A 186 -8.44 8.56 13.72
C GLY A 186 -7.74 9.46 12.71
N GLY A 187 -6.96 8.88 11.78
CA GLY A 187 -6.31 9.59 10.68
C GLY A 187 -7.07 9.57 9.35
N VAL A 188 -8.23 8.89 9.28
CA VAL A 188 -8.97 8.74 8.02
C VAL A 188 -9.36 10.10 7.43
N GLY A 189 -8.99 10.33 6.16
CA GLY A 189 -9.25 11.59 5.46
C GLY A 189 -8.37 12.75 5.93
N ALA A 190 -7.25 12.47 6.60
CA ALA A 190 -6.30 13.49 7.03
C ALA A 190 -4.87 13.19 6.54
N ILE A 191 -4.08 14.24 6.38
CA ILE A 191 -2.61 14.20 6.31
C ILE A 191 -2.07 14.56 7.68
N ILE A 192 -1.12 13.77 8.18
CA ILE A 192 -0.44 14.03 9.45
C ILE A 192 0.88 14.71 9.18
N GLU A 193 1.02 15.94 9.63
CA GLU A 193 2.23 16.73 9.53
C GLU A 193 2.93 16.80 10.90
N TRP A 194 4.21 16.46 10.93
CA TRP A 194 5.01 16.40 12.13
C TRP A 194 5.80 17.69 12.33
N GLY A 195 5.85 18.16 13.55
CA GLY A 195 6.54 19.42 13.88
C GLY A 195 6.89 19.53 15.37
N GLY A 196 7.26 20.73 15.77
CA GLY A 196 7.71 21.02 17.13
C GLY A 196 9.22 20.83 17.33
N PRO A 197 9.78 21.29 18.46
CA PRO A 197 11.22 21.24 18.70
C PRO A 197 11.77 19.81 18.83
N GLY A 198 10.94 18.84 19.21
CA GLY A 198 11.36 17.45 19.40
C GLY A 198 11.77 16.72 18.10
N ILE A 199 11.31 17.21 16.91
CA ILE A 199 11.67 16.55 15.64
C ILE A 199 13.16 16.67 15.28
N ALA A 200 13.87 17.67 15.81
CA ALA A 200 15.28 17.90 15.53
C ALA A 200 16.19 16.75 16.03
N ALA A 201 15.72 15.99 17.02
CA ALA A 201 16.45 14.84 17.56
C ALA A 201 16.20 13.54 16.78
N LEU A 202 15.25 13.53 15.84
CA LEU A 202 14.87 12.35 15.05
C LEU A 202 15.62 12.33 13.73
N SER A 203 16.43 11.30 13.51
CA SER A 203 17.06 11.02 12.20
C SER A 203 16.03 10.72 11.12
N VAL A 204 16.40 10.84 9.84
CA VAL A 204 15.49 10.50 8.72
C VAL A 204 14.95 9.07 8.81
N PRO A 205 15.71 8.02 9.12
CA PRO A 205 15.15 6.69 9.35
C PRO A 205 14.10 6.63 10.46
N GLU A 206 14.30 7.36 11.57
CA GLU A 206 13.31 7.43 12.65
C GLU A 206 12.03 8.17 12.21
N ARG A 207 12.18 9.26 11.45
CA ARG A 207 11.03 9.94 10.82
C ARG A 207 10.29 9.01 9.84
N ALA A 208 11.03 8.20 9.09
CA ALA A 208 10.48 7.21 8.18
C ALA A 208 9.71 6.10 8.92
N THR A 209 10.20 5.63 10.06
CA THR A 209 9.44 4.73 10.96
C THR A 209 8.09 5.34 11.34
N ILE A 210 8.06 6.60 11.70
CA ILE A 210 6.84 7.31 12.11
C ILE A 210 5.87 7.47 10.94
N THR A 211 6.33 7.90 9.77
CA THR A 211 5.46 8.06 8.59
C THR A 211 4.98 6.73 8.03
N ASN A 212 5.80 5.67 8.12
CA ASN A 212 5.39 4.30 7.82
C ASN A 212 4.19 3.87 8.69
N MET A 213 4.30 4.06 10.02
CA MET A 213 3.24 3.73 10.97
C MET A 213 2.01 4.64 10.84
N GLY A 214 2.13 5.79 10.19
CA GLY A 214 0.99 6.68 9.85
C GLY A 214 -0.08 5.99 9.02
N THR A 215 0.31 5.00 8.21
CA THR A 215 -0.62 4.16 7.44
C THR A 215 -1.60 3.40 8.36
N GLU A 216 -1.14 2.95 9.51
CA GLU A 216 -1.96 2.18 10.46
C GLU A 216 -2.99 3.04 11.20
N LEU A 217 -2.86 4.37 11.16
CA LEU A 217 -3.89 5.33 11.63
C LEU A 217 -5.03 5.53 10.62
N GLY A 218 -4.93 4.93 9.42
CA GLY A 218 -5.82 5.18 8.30
C GLY A 218 -5.61 6.55 7.64
N ALA A 219 -4.49 7.23 7.92
CA ALA A 219 -4.16 8.51 7.34
C ALA A 219 -3.96 8.42 5.82
N THR A 220 -4.31 9.49 5.10
CA THR A 220 -4.05 9.61 3.67
C THR A 220 -2.55 9.56 3.39
N THR A 221 -1.78 10.28 4.19
CA THR A 221 -0.31 10.19 4.26
C THR A 221 0.21 10.88 5.53
N SER A 222 1.53 10.86 5.70
CA SER A 222 2.20 11.45 6.86
C SER A 222 3.53 12.05 6.39
N ILE A 223 3.92 13.24 6.90
CA ILE A 223 5.07 13.96 6.37
C ILE A 223 5.83 14.74 7.45
N PHE A 224 7.16 14.77 7.34
CA PHE A 224 8.07 15.62 8.09
C PHE A 224 8.59 16.77 7.23
N PRO A 225 9.01 17.88 7.83
CA PRO A 225 9.74 18.93 7.12
C PRO A 225 11.08 18.41 6.61
N SER A 226 11.59 19.05 5.55
CA SER A 226 12.95 18.86 5.05
C SER A 226 13.83 19.94 5.65
N ASP A 227 14.67 19.55 6.60
CA ASP A 227 15.53 20.41 7.40
C ASP A 227 17.01 19.95 7.34
N ASP A 228 17.86 20.49 8.24
CA ASP A 228 19.27 20.12 8.29
C ASP A 228 19.50 18.62 8.57
N VAL A 229 18.58 17.94 9.27
CA VAL A 229 18.65 16.48 9.47
C VAL A 229 18.46 15.76 8.14
N THR A 230 17.50 16.21 7.32
CA THR A 230 17.28 15.68 5.97
C THR A 230 18.49 15.94 5.08
N ARG A 231 19.09 17.15 5.17
CA ARG A 231 20.29 17.49 4.41
C ARG A 231 21.46 16.58 4.79
N ALA A 232 21.70 16.37 6.07
CA ALA A 232 22.77 15.49 6.56
C ALA A 232 22.61 14.04 6.09
N PHE A 233 21.37 13.51 6.12
CA PHE A 233 21.06 12.18 5.58
C PHE A 233 21.34 12.08 4.08
N LEU A 234 20.87 13.04 3.29
CA LEU A 234 21.11 13.07 1.85
C LEU A 234 22.62 13.22 1.52
N ALA A 235 23.36 14.00 2.32
CA ALA A 235 24.81 14.12 2.16
C ALA A 235 25.52 12.78 2.45
N ALA A 236 25.13 12.06 3.52
CA ALA A 236 25.66 10.73 3.83
C ALA A 236 25.38 9.71 2.69
N GLU A 237 24.22 9.82 2.05
CA GLU A 237 23.84 9.01 0.87
C GLU A 237 24.46 9.51 -0.44
N GLY A 238 25.34 10.54 -0.42
CA GLY A 238 25.95 11.13 -1.63
C GLY A 238 24.95 11.89 -2.50
N ARG A 239 23.85 12.37 -1.93
CA ARG A 239 22.70 12.98 -2.61
C ARG A 239 22.35 14.36 -2.08
N GLU A 240 23.31 15.09 -1.51
CA GLU A 240 23.08 16.44 -0.95
C GLU A 240 22.44 17.40 -1.98
N ALA A 241 22.74 17.21 -3.27
CA ALA A 241 22.15 17.99 -4.36
C ALA A 241 20.62 17.86 -4.50
N ASP A 242 20.02 16.80 -3.95
CA ASP A 242 18.57 16.60 -3.92
C ASP A 242 17.87 17.35 -2.77
N PHE A 243 18.65 17.95 -1.85
CA PHE A 243 18.11 18.66 -0.70
C PHE A 243 17.39 19.95 -1.11
N ILE A 244 16.17 20.11 -0.60
CA ILE A 244 15.39 21.35 -0.68
C ILE A 244 14.81 21.61 0.72
N PRO A 245 15.03 22.79 1.33
CA PRO A 245 14.43 23.10 2.62
C PRO A 245 12.93 23.31 2.46
N LEU A 246 12.12 22.61 3.26
CA LEU A 246 10.67 22.68 3.21
C LEU A 246 10.08 22.62 4.62
N ALA A 247 9.24 23.58 4.95
CA ALA A 247 8.52 23.64 6.22
C ALA A 247 7.17 24.34 6.03
N SER A 248 6.27 24.16 6.99
CA SER A 248 5.04 24.94 7.09
C SER A 248 5.36 26.40 7.39
N ASP A 249 4.46 27.29 6.99
CA ASP A 249 4.54 28.68 7.42
C ASP A 249 4.30 28.81 8.93
N PRO A 250 4.89 29.82 9.59
CA PRO A 250 4.74 29.98 11.04
C PRO A 250 3.27 30.17 11.49
N ASP A 251 2.43 30.73 10.62
CA ASP A 251 1.01 30.98 10.87
C ASP A 251 0.08 29.97 10.16
N ALA A 252 0.62 28.83 9.72
CA ALA A 252 -0.16 27.73 9.13
C ALA A 252 -1.25 27.25 10.08
N GLN A 253 -2.44 26.98 9.54
CA GLN A 253 -3.59 26.51 10.29
C GLN A 253 -3.82 25.02 10.08
N TYR A 254 -4.21 24.34 11.14
CA TYR A 254 -4.47 22.89 11.15
C TYR A 254 -5.87 22.61 11.66
N ASP A 255 -6.54 21.61 11.09
CA ASP A 255 -7.85 21.13 11.55
C ASP A 255 -7.78 20.50 12.95
N ARG A 256 -6.61 19.94 13.29
CA ARG A 256 -6.34 19.34 14.61
C ARG A 256 -4.87 19.46 14.95
N VAL A 257 -4.57 19.77 16.20
CA VAL A 257 -3.20 19.72 16.77
C VAL A 257 -3.20 18.68 17.89
N ILE A 258 -2.15 17.85 17.91
CA ILE A 258 -1.92 16.80 18.91
C ILE A 258 -0.53 17.04 19.48
N ASP A 259 -0.44 17.25 20.79
CA ASP A 259 0.82 17.43 21.50
C ASP A 259 1.28 16.11 22.10
N ILE A 260 2.56 15.76 21.90
CA ILE A 260 3.23 14.63 22.55
C ILE A 260 4.50 15.13 23.21
N ASP A 261 4.58 15.00 24.54
CA ASP A 261 5.76 15.31 25.33
C ASP A 261 6.68 14.08 25.42
N LEU A 262 7.80 14.13 24.70
CA LEU A 262 8.78 13.05 24.65
C LEU A 262 9.44 12.76 26.01
N ASN A 263 9.45 13.73 26.93
CA ASN A 263 9.99 13.53 28.29
C ASN A 263 9.14 12.57 29.13
N THR A 264 7.85 12.44 28.82
CA THR A 264 6.91 11.58 29.56
C THR A 264 6.67 10.23 28.89
N LEU A 265 7.06 10.11 27.62
CA LEU A 265 6.88 8.88 26.85
C LEU A 265 7.75 7.75 27.43
N GLN A 266 7.23 6.54 27.40
CA GLN A 266 7.90 5.33 27.89
C GLN A 266 7.85 4.24 26.81
N PRO A 267 8.62 3.14 26.94
CA PRO A 267 8.53 2.01 26.01
C PRO A 267 7.10 1.47 25.94
N MET A 268 6.57 1.36 24.71
CA MET A 268 5.19 0.98 24.43
C MET A 268 5.13 -0.34 23.68
N ILE A 269 4.01 -1.05 23.79
CA ILE A 269 3.73 -2.30 23.10
C ILE A 269 2.30 -2.33 22.59
N ALA A 270 2.10 -2.68 21.32
CA ALA A 270 0.77 -2.96 20.78
C ALA A 270 0.42 -4.44 20.97
N CYS A 271 -0.64 -4.68 21.70
CA CYS A 271 -1.17 -6.03 21.97
C CYS A 271 -1.90 -6.63 20.75
N PRO A 272 -2.01 -7.95 20.63
CA PRO A 272 -2.87 -8.60 19.64
C PRO A 272 -4.35 -8.15 19.81
N HIS A 273 -5.13 -7.95 18.75
CA HIS A 273 -4.85 -8.13 17.33
C HIS A 273 -5.10 -6.80 16.61
N SER A 274 -4.60 -5.70 17.15
CA SER A 274 -4.75 -4.38 16.55
C SER A 274 -3.55 -3.48 16.90
N PRO A 275 -3.02 -2.69 15.96
CA PRO A 275 -1.88 -1.81 16.22
C PRO A 275 -2.17 -0.69 17.22
N ASP A 276 -3.43 -0.37 17.48
CA ASP A 276 -3.87 0.66 18.44
C ASP A 276 -4.19 0.12 19.84
N ASN A 277 -4.10 -1.21 20.03
CA ASN A 277 -4.24 -1.81 21.36
C ASN A 277 -2.93 -1.66 22.17
N VAL A 278 -2.59 -0.41 22.47
CA VAL A 278 -1.27 -0.02 22.98
C VAL A 278 -1.29 0.18 24.49
N VAL A 279 -0.30 -0.41 25.16
CA VAL A 279 -0.04 -0.25 26.60
C VAL A 279 1.45 -0.06 26.86
N PRO A 280 1.86 0.45 28.04
CA PRO A 280 3.27 0.42 28.45
C PRO A 280 3.81 -1.01 28.54
N VAL A 281 5.06 -1.22 28.12
CA VAL A 281 5.72 -2.54 28.13
C VAL A 281 5.72 -3.17 29.53
N GLU A 282 5.92 -2.37 30.57
CA GLU A 282 5.95 -2.84 31.97
C GLU A 282 4.68 -3.55 32.41
N THR A 283 3.52 -3.20 31.81
CA THR A 283 2.22 -3.83 32.16
C THR A 283 2.13 -5.30 31.78
N LEU A 284 2.99 -5.74 30.85
CA LEU A 284 3.03 -7.12 30.35
C LEU A 284 4.32 -7.84 30.74
N ALA A 285 5.13 -7.23 31.62
CA ALA A 285 6.40 -7.81 32.04
C ALA A 285 6.25 -9.25 32.55
N GLY A 286 7.19 -10.13 32.13
CA GLY A 286 7.18 -11.53 32.50
C GLY A 286 6.34 -12.44 31.58
N THR A 287 5.57 -11.91 30.64
CA THR A 287 4.87 -12.73 29.63
C THR A 287 5.90 -13.46 28.77
N LYS A 288 5.81 -14.80 28.68
CA LYS A 288 6.73 -15.63 27.91
C LYS A 288 6.70 -15.27 26.42
N VAL A 289 7.88 -15.26 25.79
CA VAL A 289 8.06 -14.98 24.36
C VAL A 289 8.68 -16.20 23.68
N ASP A 290 8.11 -16.62 22.56
CA ASP A 290 8.60 -17.74 21.77
C ASP A 290 9.40 -17.28 20.54
N GLN A 291 9.06 -16.10 19.99
CA GLN A 291 9.66 -15.58 18.77
C GLN A 291 9.86 -14.07 18.84
N VAL A 292 10.98 -13.60 18.28
CA VAL A 292 11.26 -12.16 18.09
C VAL A 292 11.68 -11.93 16.63
N CYS A 293 11.10 -10.91 15.99
CA CYS A 293 11.42 -10.51 14.62
C CYS A 293 11.79 -9.02 14.59
N ILE A 294 13.01 -8.70 14.15
CA ILE A 294 13.52 -7.33 14.02
C ILE A 294 13.79 -7.04 12.56
N GLY A 295 13.26 -5.92 12.04
CA GLY A 295 13.42 -5.51 10.66
C GLY A 295 12.14 -4.99 10.04
N SER A 296 11.85 -5.40 8.80
CA SER A 296 10.74 -4.92 7.97
C SER A 296 10.96 -3.47 7.50
N CYS A 297 10.05 -2.93 6.71
CA CYS A 297 10.11 -1.53 6.27
C CYS A 297 10.04 -0.51 7.41
N THR A 298 9.68 -0.93 8.62
CA THR A 298 9.48 -0.07 9.77
C THR A 298 10.78 0.18 10.55
N ASN A 299 11.53 -0.86 10.89
CA ASN A 299 12.74 -0.75 11.74
C ASN A 299 13.86 -1.65 11.22
N SER A 300 14.44 -1.28 10.09
CA SER A 300 15.50 -2.03 9.43
C SER A 300 16.65 -1.16 8.91
N SER A 301 16.64 0.12 9.27
CA SER A 301 17.69 1.08 8.89
C SER A 301 19.04 0.71 9.50
N LEU A 302 20.10 1.31 8.96
CA LEU A 302 21.44 1.16 9.55
C LEU A 302 21.45 1.56 11.04
N PHE A 303 20.73 2.64 11.38
CA PHE A 303 20.67 3.12 12.77
C PHE A 303 19.98 2.11 13.69
N ASP A 304 18.84 1.54 13.28
CA ASP A 304 18.16 0.48 14.03
C ASP A 304 19.08 -0.74 14.22
N MET A 305 19.70 -1.21 13.14
CA MET A 305 20.53 -2.41 13.16
C MET A 305 21.80 -2.26 14.00
N LEU A 306 22.44 -1.07 13.98
CA LEU A 306 23.58 -0.79 14.84
C LEU A 306 23.21 -0.77 16.31
N LYS A 307 22.04 -0.21 16.69
CA LYS A 307 21.52 -0.27 18.06
C LYS A 307 21.27 -1.72 18.50
N VAL A 308 20.61 -2.50 17.63
CA VAL A 308 20.36 -3.93 17.87
C VAL A 308 21.66 -4.69 18.08
N ALA A 309 22.67 -4.49 17.22
CA ALA A 309 23.97 -5.12 17.35
C ALA A 309 24.68 -4.73 18.66
N ALA A 310 24.67 -3.45 19.01
CA ALA A 310 25.28 -2.96 20.23
C ALA A 310 24.63 -3.53 21.51
N LEU A 311 23.29 -3.72 21.50
CA LEU A 311 22.56 -4.33 22.60
C LEU A 311 22.78 -5.85 22.68
N LEU A 312 23.01 -6.53 21.56
CA LEU A 312 23.28 -7.97 21.51
C LEU A 312 24.75 -8.32 21.80
N LYS A 313 25.67 -7.37 21.65
CA LYS A 313 27.11 -7.58 21.76
C LYS A 313 27.51 -8.29 23.04
N GLY A 314 28.20 -9.45 22.90
CA GLY A 314 28.66 -10.27 24.02
C GLY A 314 27.54 -10.95 24.82
N ARG A 315 26.32 -10.97 24.31
CA ARG A 315 25.14 -11.61 24.93
C ARG A 315 24.60 -12.70 24.04
N THR A 316 23.86 -13.65 24.63
CA THR A 316 23.19 -14.75 23.92
C THR A 316 21.69 -14.67 24.21
N ILE A 317 20.87 -14.92 23.19
CA ILE A 317 19.41 -14.98 23.32
C ILE A 317 18.98 -16.11 24.25
N ALA A 318 17.83 -15.95 24.89
CA ALA A 318 17.26 -16.96 25.77
C ALA A 318 17.00 -18.29 25.01
N PRO A 319 17.31 -19.45 25.61
CA PRO A 319 17.22 -20.74 24.91
C PRO A 319 15.85 -21.07 24.31
N GLY A 320 14.77 -20.50 24.87
CA GLY A 320 13.40 -20.72 24.42
C GLY A 320 12.93 -19.76 23.32
N VAL A 321 13.77 -18.81 22.89
CA VAL A 321 13.40 -17.77 21.93
C VAL A 321 14.06 -18.00 20.57
N SER A 322 13.30 -17.84 19.51
CA SER A 322 13.82 -17.78 18.15
C SER A 322 13.85 -16.32 17.69
N LEU A 323 15.05 -15.76 17.45
CA LEU A 323 15.26 -14.39 16.99
C LEU A 323 15.61 -14.37 15.51
N SER A 324 14.94 -13.53 14.72
CA SER A 324 15.33 -13.18 13.35
C SER A 324 15.61 -11.71 13.19
N ILE A 325 16.56 -11.39 12.32
CA ILE A 325 16.94 -10.02 11.95
C ILE A 325 16.96 -9.92 10.43
N SER A 326 16.23 -8.93 9.88
CA SER A 326 16.17 -8.61 8.46
C SER A 326 16.63 -7.17 8.25
N PRO A 327 17.90 -6.92 7.81
CA PRO A 327 18.35 -5.58 7.44
C PRO A 327 17.53 -5.00 6.29
N GLY A 328 17.41 -3.68 6.21
CA GLY A 328 16.53 -3.01 5.25
C GLY A 328 17.02 -3.05 3.81
N SER A 329 18.33 -3.07 3.62
CA SER A 329 18.95 -3.06 2.30
C SER A 329 20.31 -3.77 2.27
N LYS A 330 20.78 -4.07 1.06
CA LYS A 330 22.15 -4.54 0.80
C LYS A 330 23.18 -3.55 1.35
N GLN A 331 22.93 -2.25 1.22
CA GLN A 331 23.78 -1.19 1.77
C GLN A 331 23.90 -1.36 3.29
N VAL A 332 22.76 -1.44 4.00
CA VAL A 332 22.72 -1.66 5.46
C VAL A 332 23.48 -2.94 5.84
N LEU A 333 23.17 -4.07 5.19
CA LEU A 333 23.81 -5.35 5.48
C LEU A 333 25.32 -5.31 5.28
N THR A 334 25.79 -4.67 4.21
CA THR A 334 27.22 -4.54 3.89
C THR A 334 27.93 -3.66 4.92
N MET A 335 27.31 -2.53 5.33
CA MET A 335 27.88 -1.66 6.34
C MET A 335 27.94 -2.31 7.73
N LEU A 336 26.95 -3.15 8.08
CA LEU A 336 27.01 -3.98 9.29
C LEU A 336 28.16 -5.00 9.25
N ALA A 337 28.43 -5.57 8.09
CA ALA A 337 29.56 -6.48 7.90
C ALA A 337 30.91 -5.73 8.03
N ASP A 338 31.03 -4.56 7.40
CA ASP A 338 32.26 -3.76 7.41
C ASP A 338 32.67 -3.28 8.83
N CYS A 339 31.70 -2.93 9.68
CA CYS A 339 31.97 -2.49 11.05
C CYS A 339 31.97 -3.61 12.11
N GLY A 340 31.73 -4.87 11.70
CA GLY A 340 31.69 -6.03 12.59
C GLY A 340 30.37 -6.21 13.36
N ALA A 341 29.41 -5.30 13.22
CA ALA A 341 28.11 -5.39 13.89
C ALA A 341 27.33 -6.67 13.48
N LEU A 342 27.46 -7.11 12.24
CA LEU A 342 26.87 -8.37 11.77
C LEU A 342 27.40 -9.57 12.56
N THR A 343 28.69 -9.58 12.91
CA THR A 343 29.29 -10.63 13.73
C THR A 343 28.67 -10.66 15.13
N ASP A 344 28.47 -9.49 15.76
CA ASP A 344 27.84 -9.39 17.08
C ASP A 344 26.39 -9.91 17.05
N ILE A 345 25.64 -9.60 15.97
CA ILE A 345 24.29 -10.11 15.74
C ILE A 345 24.28 -11.64 15.64
N LEU A 346 25.13 -12.22 14.79
CA LEU A 346 25.18 -13.68 14.56
C LEU A 346 25.66 -14.43 15.81
N ALA A 347 26.65 -13.89 16.52
CA ALA A 347 27.19 -14.48 17.74
C ALA A 347 26.16 -14.54 18.87
N SER A 348 25.13 -13.68 18.87
CA SER A 348 24.03 -13.73 19.85
C SER A 348 23.10 -14.94 19.67
N GLY A 349 23.17 -15.65 18.55
CA GLY A 349 22.25 -16.73 18.17
C GLY A 349 21.07 -16.29 17.28
N ALA A 350 21.08 -15.04 16.79
CA ALA A 350 20.08 -14.55 15.86
C ALA A 350 20.22 -15.20 14.47
N ARG A 351 19.10 -15.42 13.82
CA ARG A 351 19.05 -15.82 12.41
C ARG A 351 19.04 -14.56 11.54
N LEU A 352 19.93 -14.49 10.57
CA LEU A 352 19.87 -13.48 9.52
C LEU A 352 18.90 -13.94 8.43
N LEU A 353 17.93 -13.08 8.10
CA LEU A 353 17.04 -13.24 6.96
C LEU A 353 17.44 -12.27 5.84
N GLU A 354 16.88 -12.47 4.65
CA GLU A 354 17.09 -11.58 3.51
C GLU A 354 16.59 -10.15 3.79
N CYS A 355 17.14 -9.20 3.04
CA CYS A 355 16.68 -7.81 3.01
C CYS A 355 15.33 -7.74 2.26
N ALA A 356 14.25 -8.18 2.89
CA ALA A 356 12.97 -8.42 2.25
C ALA A 356 11.79 -8.17 3.20
N CYS A 357 10.60 -7.96 2.61
CA CYS A 357 9.35 -7.73 3.33
C CYS A 357 8.60 -9.01 3.72
N GLY A 358 8.91 -10.16 3.11
CA GLY A 358 8.22 -11.44 3.30
C GLY A 358 7.99 -11.88 4.76
N PRO A 359 8.95 -11.74 5.67
CA PRO A 359 8.77 -12.10 7.09
C PRO A 359 7.61 -11.38 7.79
N CYS A 360 7.18 -10.19 7.30
CA CYS A 360 6.05 -9.45 7.84
C CYS A 360 4.73 -10.24 7.80
N ILE A 361 4.54 -11.07 6.78
CA ILE A 361 3.40 -11.99 6.63
C ILE A 361 3.73 -13.43 7.03
N GLY A 362 4.89 -13.65 7.65
CA GLY A 362 5.33 -14.96 8.11
C GLY A 362 6.05 -15.82 7.08
N MET A 363 6.40 -15.28 5.91
CA MET A 363 7.22 -15.99 4.92
C MET A 363 8.65 -16.20 5.47
N GLY A 364 9.08 -17.45 5.51
CA GLY A 364 10.41 -17.83 6.01
C GLY A 364 10.57 -17.81 7.53
N PHE A 365 9.69 -17.14 8.27
CA PHE A 365 9.76 -17.05 9.73
C PHE A 365 8.39 -16.76 10.36
N SER A 366 7.61 -17.80 10.60
CA SER A 366 6.30 -17.74 11.26
C SER A 366 6.40 -18.13 12.73
N PRO A 367 5.53 -17.62 13.62
CA PRO A 367 5.39 -18.14 14.98
C PRO A 367 4.80 -19.56 14.94
N ASN A 368 5.12 -20.36 15.97
CA ASN A 368 4.47 -21.63 16.21
C ASN A 368 2.96 -21.44 16.53
N SER A 369 2.20 -22.55 16.54
CA SER A 369 0.78 -22.52 16.88
C SER A 369 0.55 -21.92 18.27
N GLY A 370 -0.30 -20.89 18.36
CA GLY A 370 -0.56 -20.16 19.59
C GLY A 370 0.64 -19.37 20.16
N GLY A 371 1.76 -19.32 19.45
CA GLY A 371 3.02 -18.73 19.95
C GLY A 371 2.97 -17.22 20.12
N VAL A 372 3.73 -16.71 21.08
CA VAL A 372 3.90 -15.29 21.36
C VAL A 372 5.08 -14.76 20.56
N SER A 373 4.80 -13.82 19.61
CA SER A 373 5.78 -13.22 18.72
C SER A 373 5.86 -11.70 18.92
N LEU A 374 7.03 -11.19 19.28
CA LEU A 374 7.29 -9.74 19.34
C LEU A 374 7.95 -9.29 18.04
N ARG A 375 7.42 -8.22 17.43
CA ARG A 375 7.87 -7.74 16.13
C ARG A 375 8.05 -6.24 16.08
N THR A 376 9.09 -5.79 15.42
CA THR A 376 9.28 -4.37 15.13
C THR A 376 8.50 -3.91 13.90
N PHE A 377 7.68 -4.78 13.33
CA PHE A 377 6.86 -4.58 12.14
C PHE A 377 5.69 -3.62 12.42
N ASN A 378 4.83 -3.44 11.45
CA ASN A 378 3.76 -2.43 11.50
C ASN A 378 2.36 -3.01 11.74
N ARG A 379 2.13 -4.32 11.53
CA ARG A 379 0.80 -4.95 11.60
C ARG A 379 0.80 -6.22 12.45
N ASN A 380 -0.25 -6.34 13.28
CA ASN A 380 -0.47 -7.49 14.15
C ASN A 380 -1.93 -8.00 14.12
N PHE A 381 -2.63 -7.79 13.00
CA PHE A 381 -4.00 -8.26 12.84
C PHE A 381 -4.13 -9.77 13.04
N LEU A 382 -5.33 -10.21 13.44
CA LEU A 382 -5.64 -11.62 13.63
C LEU A 382 -5.27 -12.48 12.40
N GLY A 383 -4.45 -13.49 12.61
CA GLY A 383 -3.97 -14.36 11.53
C GLY A 383 -2.97 -13.73 10.55
N ARG A 384 -2.37 -12.58 10.90
CA ARG A 384 -1.36 -11.91 10.07
C ARG A 384 -0.15 -12.80 9.80
N SER A 385 0.25 -13.62 10.77
CA SER A 385 1.39 -14.52 10.65
C SER A 385 1.19 -15.72 11.58
N GLY A 386 1.49 -16.92 11.11
CA GLY A 386 1.26 -18.16 11.83
C GLY A 386 -0.21 -18.59 11.87
N THR A 387 -0.62 -19.21 12.96
CA THR A 387 -2.00 -19.63 13.20
C THR A 387 -2.86 -18.45 13.66
N LYS A 388 -4.19 -18.56 13.56
CA LYS A 388 -5.12 -17.47 14.00
C LYS A 388 -5.01 -17.17 15.49
N ASP A 389 -4.61 -18.13 16.30
CA ASP A 389 -4.43 -17.99 17.75
C ASP A 389 -3.02 -17.50 18.14
N ALA A 390 -2.11 -17.32 17.19
CA ALA A 390 -0.80 -16.72 17.44
C ALA A 390 -0.93 -15.29 17.95
N GLN A 391 -0.18 -14.96 19.00
CA GLN A 391 -0.20 -13.67 19.69
C GLN A 391 0.93 -12.78 19.17
N VAL A 392 0.62 -11.91 18.20
CA VAL A 392 1.61 -11.00 17.58
C VAL A 392 1.53 -9.63 18.25
N TYR A 393 2.65 -9.18 18.81
CA TYR A 393 2.83 -7.87 19.44
C TYR A 393 3.72 -6.97 18.58
N LEU A 394 3.51 -5.66 18.65
CA LEU A 394 4.40 -4.68 17.99
C LEU A 394 5.17 -3.90 19.06
N VAL A 395 6.48 -3.83 18.86
CA VAL A 395 7.42 -3.20 19.82
C VAL A 395 8.55 -2.46 19.09
N SER A 396 9.31 -1.64 19.83
CA SER A 396 10.57 -1.08 19.35
C SER A 396 11.67 -2.14 19.22
N PRO A 397 12.73 -1.90 18.42
CA PRO A 397 13.89 -2.78 18.34
C PRO A 397 14.52 -3.07 19.71
N GLU A 398 14.60 -2.07 20.57
CA GLU A 398 15.17 -2.16 21.90
C GLU A 398 14.36 -3.09 22.82
N THR A 399 13.02 -2.95 22.80
CA THR A 399 12.12 -3.86 23.53
C THR A 399 12.19 -5.28 22.97
N ALA A 400 12.28 -5.42 21.64
CA ALA A 400 12.44 -6.72 20.98
C ALA A 400 13.74 -7.43 21.44
N VAL A 401 14.87 -6.71 21.48
CA VAL A 401 16.14 -7.25 21.96
C VAL A 401 16.05 -7.63 23.45
N ALA A 402 15.45 -6.81 24.29
CA ALA A 402 15.26 -7.12 25.72
C ALA A 402 14.49 -8.43 25.89
N ALA A 403 13.41 -8.59 25.16
CA ALA A 403 12.61 -9.83 25.18
C ALA A 403 13.37 -11.03 24.63
N ALA A 404 14.17 -10.86 23.58
CA ALA A 404 15.00 -11.94 23.03
C ALA A 404 16.06 -12.43 24.03
N LEU A 405 16.64 -11.53 24.82
CA LEU A 405 17.66 -11.86 25.81
C LEU A 405 17.10 -12.53 27.07
N THR A 406 15.90 -12.13 27.50
CA THR A 406 15.30 -12.61 28.76
C THR A 406 14.31 -13.78 28.57
N GLY A 407 13.76 -13.95 27.38
CA GLY A 407 12.70 -14.92 27.09
C GLY A 407 11.29 -14.49 27.49
N THR A 408 11.15 -13.24 27.95
CA THR A 408 9.87 -12.66 28.39
C THR A 408 9.75 -11.21 27.91
N ILE A 409 8.52 -10.70 27.85
CA ILE A 409 8.31 -9.25 27.66
C ILE A 409 9.01 -8.53 28.82
N THR A 410 9.94 -7.65 28.48
CA THR A 410 10.83 -7.00 29.44
C THR A 410 11.02 -5.54 29.08
N ASP A 411 10.95 -4.65 30.06
CA ASP A 411 11.30 -3.24 29.89
C ASP A 411 12.77 -3.12 29.48
N PRO A 412 13.09 -2.58 28.29
CA PRO A 412 14.45 -2.47 27.80
C PRO A 412 15.36 -1.61 28.70
N GLN A 413 14.81 -0.72 29.52
CA GLN A 413 15.58 0.07 30.49
C GLN A 413 16.31 -0.80 31.52
N THR A 414 15.87 -2.02 31.73
CA THR A 414 16.52 -3.00 32.63
C THR A 414 17.82 -3.57 32.07
N LEU A 415 18.13 -3.35 30.79
CA LEU A 415 19.37 -3.83 30.16
C LEU A 415 20.63 -3.06 30.58
N GLY A 416 20.48 -1.99 31.35
CA GLY A 416 21.55 -1.10 31.78
C GLY A 416 21.66 0.17 30.92
N PRO A 417 22.81 0.85 30.89
CA PRO A 417 22.98 2.04 30.07
C PRO A 417 22.78 1.77 28.59
N MET A 418 22.03 2.65 27.88
CA MET A 418 21.86 2.57 26.44
C MET A 418 23.23 2.74 25.74
N PRO A 419 23.63 1.78 24.87
CA PRO A 419 24.86 1.93 24.10
C PRO A 419 24.79 3.15 23.18
N ALA A 420 25.85 3.93 23.10
CA ALA A 420 25.96 4.99 22.11
C ALA A 420 26.20 4.40 20.72
N VAL A 421 25.44 4.85 19.75
CA VAL A 421 25.58 4.48 18.35
C VAL A 421 25.78 5.74 17.52
N THR A 422 26.83 5.74 16.70
CA THR A 422 27.14 6.85 15.80
C THR A 422 27.06 6.35 14.37
N LEU A 423 26.29 7.05 13.52
CA LEU A 423 26.29 6.81 12.10
C LEU A 423 27.57 7.37 11.45
N PRO A 424 28.14 6.71 10.43
CA PRO A 424 29.23 7.28 9.66
C PRO A 424 28.76 8.51 8.86
N GLU A 425 29.69 9.45 8.62
CA GLU A 425 29.41 10.65 7.82
C GLU A 425 29.10 10.33 6.35
N HIS A 426 29.66 9.24 5.84
CA HIS A 426 29.43 8.76 4.48
C HIS A 426 29.00 7.29 4.50
N PHE A 427 27.94 6.98 3.77
CA PHE A 427 27.47 5.62 3.63
C PHE A 427 28.16 4.93 2.45
N ARG A 428 28.23 3.60 2.51
CA ARG A 428 28.78 2.79 1.43
C ARG A 428 27.73 2.63 0.33
N ILE A 429 27.89 3.40 -0.73
CA ILE A 429 26.97 3.38 -1.87
C ILE A 429 27.39 2.28 -2.84
N ASP A 430 26.43 1.41 -3.20
CA ASP A 430 26.60 0.36 -4.22
C ASP A 430 25.30 0.18 -5.01
N ASP A 431 25.23 0.85 -6.15
CA ASP A 431 24.07 0.83 -7.03
C ASP A 431 24.07 -0.36 -8.02
N SER A 432 24.99 -1.33 -7.87
CA SER A 432 25.10 -2.49 -8.79
C SER A 432 23.85 -3.37 -8.86
N ALA A 433 22.98 -3.29 -7.86
CA ALA A 433 21.69 -3.99 -7.81
C ALA A 433 20.52 -3.14 -8.33
N VAL A 434 20.74 -1.89 -8.72
CA VAL A 434 19.76 -0.99 -9.32
C VAL A 434 20.04 -0.89 -10.81
N LEU A 435 19.18 -1.48 -11.63
CA LEU A 435 19.38 -1.55 -13.08
C LEU A 435 18.66 -0.37 -13.77
N PRO A 436 19.35 0.39 -14.61
CA PRO A 436 18.72 1.45 -15.39
C PRO A 436 17.81 0.87 -16.49
N PRO A 437 16.80 1.63 -16.94
CA PRO A 437 16.04 1.28 -18.12
C PRO A 437 16.89 1.35 -19.40
N ALA A 438 16.41 0.71 -20.46
CA ALA A 438 17.00 0.87 -21.77
C ALA A 438 16.92 2.33 -22.26
N PRO A 439 17.92 2.83 -23.02
CA PRO A 439 17.79 4.08 -23.75
C PRO A 439 16.50 4.09 -24.61
N ALA A 440 15.97 5.27 -24.88
CA ALA A 440 14.68 5.38 -25.57
C ALA A 440 14.70 4.78 -27.00
N ASP A 441 15.81 4.91 -27.68
CA ASP A 441 16.06 4.38 -29.04
C ASP A 441 16.29 2.86 -29.08
N GLU A 442 16.64 2.25 -27.94
CA GLU A 442 16.83 0.80 -27.80
C GLU A 442 15.60 0.08 -27.20
N ALA A 443 14.63 0.83 -26.69
CA ALA A 443 13.50 0.29 -25.94
C ALA A 443 12.64 -0.72 -26.75
N ASP A 444 12.44 -0.48 -28.04
CA ASP A 444 11.66 -1.37 -28.91
C ASP A 444 12.32 -2.73 -29.14
N ALA A 445 13.66 -2.80 -29.03
CA ALA A 445 14.42 -4.04 -29.15
C ALA A 445 14.36 -4.91 -27.87
N VAL A 446 13.85 -4.37 -26.76
CA VAL A 446 13.77 -5.11 -25.51
C VAL A 446 12.60 -6.09 -25.57
N GLU A 447 12.92 -7.39 -25.51
CA GLU A 447 11.93 -8.45 -25.36
C GLU A 447 11.41 -8.50 -23.92
N VAL A 448 10.08 -8.42 -23.76
CA VAL A 448 9.41 -8.61 -22.45
C VAL A 448 9.10 -10.09 -22.25
N LEU A 449 9.76 -10.68 -21.26
CA LEU A 449 9.65 -12.12 -20.97
C LEU A 449 8.49 -12.39 -20.02
N ARG A 450 7.55 -13.24 -20.45
CA ARG A 450 6.38 -13.63 -19.65
C ARG A 450 6.40 -15.12 -19.38
N GLY A 451 6.20 -15.48 -18.14
CA GLY A 451 5.87 -16.86 -17.77
C GLY A 451 4.45 -17.24 -18.20
N PRO A 452 4.13 -18.53 -18.22
CA PRO A 452 2.82 -19.02 -18.72
C PRO A 452 1.63 -18.49 -17.93
N ASN A 453 1.85 -18.06 -16.68
CA ASN A 453 0.81 -17.50 -15.80
C ASN A 453 0.61 -15.98 -15.98
N ILE A 454 1.49 -15.29 -16.69
CA ILE A 454 1.40 -13.84 -16.91
C ILE A 454 0.69 -13.60 -18.25
N GLN A 455 -0.59 -13.27 -18.18
CA GLN A 455 -1.43 -13.07 -19.37
C GLN A 455 -1.69 -11.58 -19.61
N PRO A 456 -1.86 -11.15 -20.87
CA PRO A 456 -2.22 -9.76 -21.17
C PRO A 456 -3.46 -9.32 -20.38
N PHE A 457 -3.44 -8.07 -19.93
CA PHE A 457 -4.58 -7.49 -19.22
C PHE A 457 -5.77 -7.32 -20.16
N PRO A 458 -6.99 -7.74 -19.78
CA PRO A 458 -8.15 -7.64 -20.63
C PRO A 458 -8.62 -6.18 -20.76
N GLN A 459 -8.99 -5.79 -21.97
CA GLN A 459 -9.54 -4.46 -22.23
C GLN A 459 -11.07 -4.52 -22.25
N SER A 460 -11.70 -3.56 -21.59
CA SER A 460 -13.13 -3.31 -21.75
C SER A 460 -13.37 -2.45 -23.02
N ARG A 461 -14.53 -2.58 -23.59
CA ARG A 461 -14.94 -1.79 -24.77
C ARG A 461 -15.73 -0.54 -24.36
N PRO A 462 -15.66 0.56 -25.12
CA PRO A 462 -16.50 1.74 -24.91
C PRO A 462 -18.00 1.40 -24.79
N PHE A 463 -18.74 2.21 -24.04
CA PHE A 463 -20.18 2.08 -23.96
C PHE A 463 -20.87 2.62 -25.21
N ALA A 464 -21.72 1.80 -25.81
CA ALA A 464 -22.72 2.27 -26.77
C ALA A 464 -23.85 3.02 -26.05
N ASP A 465 -24.64 3.80 -26.75
CA ASP A 465 -25.77 4.53 -26.15
C ASP A 465 -26.96 3.63 -25.77
N THR A 466 -26.93 2.37 -26.21
CA THR A 466 -27.88 1.32 -25.85
C THR A 466 -27.14 0.07 -25.39
N LEU A 467 -27.57 -0.51 -24.27
CA LEU A 467 -27.14 -1.82 -23.79
C LEU A 467 -28.32 -2.77 -23.80
N THR A 468 -28.17 -3.92 -24.47
CA THR A 468 -29.11 -5.04 -24.36
C THR A 468 -28.35 -6.26 -23.89
N ALA A 469 -28.67 -6.78 -22.71
CA ALA A 469 -27.92 -7.84 -22.07
C ALA A 469 -28.82 -8.80 -21.28
N GLU A 470 -28.33 -10.00 -21.02
CA GLU A 470 -29.02 -10.98 -20.16
C GLU A 470 -28.76 -10.71 -18.69
N LEU A 471 -29.78 -10.85 -17.84
CA LEU A 471 -29.60 -10.94 -16.40
C LEU A 471 -28.97 -12.29 -16.05
N VAL A 472 -27.65 -12.35 -15.99
CA VAL A 472 -26.90 -13.60 -15.82
C VAL A 472 -26.81 -14.08 -14.38
N LEU A 473 -26.97 -13.17 -13.41
CA LEU A 473 -26.89 -13.51 -12.00
C LEU A 473 -27.73 -12.55 -11.14
N LYS A 474 -28.47 -13.11 -10.18
CA LYS A 474 -29.12 -12.36 -9.11
C LYS A 474 -28.60 -12.86 -7.77
N VAL A 475 -28.10 -11.93 -6.94
CA VAL A 475 -27.51 -12.24 -5.61
C VAL A 475 -28.14 -11.36 -4.54
N GLY A 476 -28.14 -11.85 -3.30
CA GLY A 476 -28.74 -11.18 -2.17
C GLY A 476 -27.96 -9.97 -1.62
N ASP A 477 -28.26 -9.61 -0.39
CA ASP A 477 -27.60 -8.54 0.35
C ASP A 477 -26.19 -8.95 0.82
N ASN A 478 -25.33 -7.95 1.09
CA ASN A 478 -24.01 -8.12 1.68
C ASN A 478 -23.05 -9.03 0.89
N ILE A 479 -23.15 -8.98 -0.43
CA ILE A 479 -22.18 -9.67 -1.29
C ILE A 479 -20.79 -9.04 -1.08
N THR A 480 -19.84 -9.86 -0.67
CA THR A 480 -18.45 -9.42 -0.44
C THR A 480 -17.61 -9.56 -1.70
N THR A 481 -16.47 -8.86 -1.72
CA THR A 481 -15.46 -9.06 -2.78
C THR A 481 -14.94 -10.50 -2.83
N ASP A 482 -14.97 -11.25 -1.71
CA ASP A 482 -14.64 -12.69 -1.67
C ASP A 482 -15.74 -13.58 -2.27
N HIS A 483 -17.00 -13.18 -2.20
CA HIS A 483 -18.07 -13.85 -2.93
C HIS A 483 -17.94 -13.67 -4.45
N ILE A 484 -17.52 -12.46 -4.88
CA ILE A 484 -17.34 -12.14 -6.30
C ILE A 484 -16.08 -12.82 -6.83
N MET A 485 -14.96 -12.66 -6.14
CA MET A 485 -13.66 -13.21 -6.53
C MET A 485 -12.93 -13.78 -5.29
N PRO A 486 -13.02 -15.07 -5.03
CA PRO A 486 -12.34 -15.70 -3.90
C PRO A 486 -10.83 -15.49 -3.94
N ALA A 487 -10.20 -15.32 -2.77
CA ALA A 487 -8.77 -15.07 -2.63
C ALA A 487 -8.11 -16.05 -1.65
N GLY A 488 -8.30 -17.33 -1.85
CA GLY A 488 -7.59 -18.36 -1.09
C GLY A 488 -6.19 -18.66 -1.65
N ALA A 489 -5.34 -19.35 -0.87
CA ALA A 489 -3.97 -19.71 -1.26
C ALA A 489 -3.87 -20.44 -2.61
N LYS A 490 -4.91 -21.17 -3.00
CA LYS A 490 -4.99 -21.87 -4.30
C LYS A 490 -5.27 -20.95 -5.50
N ILE A 491 -5.79 -19.74 -5.26
CA ILE A 491 -6.24 -18.79 -6.30
C ILE A 491 -5.24 -17.65 -6.45
N LEU A 492 -4.61 -17.22 -5.36
CA LEU A 492 -3.63 -16.12 -5.35
C LEU A 492 -2.49 -16.24 -6.39
N PRO A 493 -1.95 -17.45 -6.71
CA PRO A 493 -0.94 -17.57 -7.76
C PRO A 493 -1.41 -17.11 -9.15
N TYR A 494 -2.72 -17.09 -9.41
CA TYR A 494 -3.29 -16.69 -10.70
C TYR A 494 -3.64 -15.19 -10.79
N ARG A 495 -3.25 -14.35 -9.82
CA ARG A 495 -3.60 -12.93 -9.78
C ARG A 495 -3.28 -12.14 -11.05
N SER A 496 -2.23 -12.54 -11.80
CA SER A 496 -1.82 -11.94 -13.08
C SER A 496 -2.42 -12.67 -14.29
N ASN A 497 -3.39 -13.57 -14.09
CA ASN A 497 -4.04 -14.36 -15.12
C ASN A 497 -5.56 -14.24 -15.01
N ILE A 498 -6.09 -13.11 -15.48
CA ILE A 498 -7.54 -12.84 -15.43
C ILE A 498 -8.37 -13.93 -16.14
N PRO A 499 -7.95 -14.46 -17.32
CA PRO A 499 -8.62 -15.60 -17.92
C PRO A 499 -8.79 -16.79 -16.97
N LYS A 500 -7.73 -17.16 -16.24
CA LYS A 500 -7.77 -18.27 -15.26
C LYS A 500 -8.59 -17.91 -14.03
N LEU A 501 -8.44 -16.70 -13.50
CA LEU A 501 -9.26 -16.21 -12.39
C LEU A 501 -10.76 -16.24 -12.70
N SER A 502 -11.13 -16.03 -13.96
CA SER A 502 -12.53 -16.00 -14.38
C SER A 502 -13.27 -17.32 -14.14
N GLU A 503 -12.54 -18.44 -14.02
CA GLU A 503 -13.13 -19.74 -13.69
C GLU A 503 -13.67 -19.80 -12.25
N PHE A 504 -13.20 -18.92 -11.36
CA PHE A 504 -13.57 -18.87 -9.95
C PHE A 504 -14.59 -17.78 -9.62
N CYS A 505 -14.95 -16.93 -10.60
CA CYS A 505 -15.82 -15.79 -10.38
C CYS A 505 -17.21 -16.24 -9.91
N PHE A 506 -17.68 -15.72 -8.77
CA PHE A 506 -18.95 -16.04 -8.12
C PHE A 506 -19.20 -17.53 -7.82
N THR A 507 -18.19 -18.39 -7.93
CA THR A 507 -18.38 -19.84 -7.71
C THR A 507 -18.86 -20.19 -6.31
N VAL A 508 -18.67 -19.30 -5.33
CA VAL A 508 -19.22 -19.42 -3.97
C VAL A 508 -20.74 -19.23 -3.95
N CYS A 509 -21.27 -18.38 -4.84
CA CYS A 509 -22.71 -18.09 -4.95
C CYS A 509 -23.40 -19.02 -5.96
N ASP A 510 -22.74 -19.23 -7.11
CA ASP A 510 -23.23 -20.04 -8.22
C ASP A 510 -22.04 -20.62 -9.02
N PRO A 511 -21.73 -21.91 -8.84
CA PRO A 511 -20.63 -22.56 -9.57
C PRO A 511 -20.77 -22.53 -11.10
N THR A 512 -21.97 -22.31 -11.63
CA THR A 512 -22.23 -22.28 -13.08
C THR A 512 -22.09 -20.90 -13.70
N PHE A 513 -21.95 -19.85 -12.87
CA PHE A 513 -21.90 -18.45 -13.32
C PHE A 513 -20.83 -18.19 -14.38
N PRO A 514 -19.55 -18.63 -14.25
CA PRO A 514 -18.54 -18.34 -15.26
C PRO A 514 -18.90 -18.84 -16.66
N ALA A 515 -19.46 -20.03 -16.75
CA ALA A 515 -19.87 -20.61 -18.02
C ALA A 515 -21.09 -19.88 -18.65
N ARG A 516 -22.08 -19.53 -17.82
CA ARG A 516 -23.27 -18.78 -18.25
C ARG A 516 -22.93 -17.36 -18.71
N ALA A 517 -22.10 -16.66 -17.97
CA ALA A 517 -21.67 -15.32 -18.32
C ALA A 517 -20.93 -15.29 -19.67
N ARG A 518 -20.01 -16.25 -19.90
CA ARG A 518 -19.34 -16.37 -21.20
C ARG A 518 -20.30 -16.66 -22.34
N ALA A 519 -21.29 -17.51 -22.12
CA ALA A 519 -22.28 -17.86 -23.15
C ALA A 519 -23.21 -16.68 -23.48
N ALA A 520 -23.56 -15.85 -22.51
CA ALA A 520 -24.41 -14.67 -22.69
C ALA A 520 -23.72 -13.55 -23.48
N GLY A 521 -22.40 -13.44 -23.41
CA GLY A 521 -21.60 -12.37 -24.01
C GLY A 521 -21.71 -11.06 -23.23
N ASP A 522 -22.81 -10.30 -23.37
CA ASP A 522 -23.12 -9.16 -22.53
C ASP A 522 -24.05 -9.55 -21.39
N GLY A 523 -23.64 -9.24 -20.17
CA GLY A 523 -24.33 -9.60 -18.95
C GLY A 523 -24.65 -8.43 -18.03
N ILE A 524 -25.77 -8.57 -17.31
CA ILE A 524 -26.14 -7.71 -16.19
C ILE A 524 -26.20 -8.58 -14.93
N ILE A 525 -25.68 -8.07 -13.83
CA ILE A 525 -25.83 -8.66 -12.49
C ILE A 525 -26.81 -7.81 -11.69
N VAL A 526 -27.71 -8.48 -10.95
CA VAL A 526 -28.60 -7.82 -9.99
C VAL A 526 -28.18 -8.22 -8.57
N GLY A 527 -27.92 -7.22 -7.73
CA GLY A 527 -27.48 -7.37 -6.34
C GLY A 527 -28.45 -6.76 -5.33
N GLY A 528 -28.36 -7.23 -4.10
CA GLY A 528 -29.06 -6.65 -2.97
C GLY A 528 -28.37 -5.42 -2.41
N SER A 529 -28.56 -5.16 -1.10
CA SER A 529 -27.95 -4.04 -0.39
C SER A 529 -26.47 -4.30 -0.10
N ASN A 530 -25.66 -3.21 -0.08
CA ASN A 530 -24.24 -3.24 0.27
C ASN A 530 -23.41 -4.22 -0.60
N TYR A 531 -23.65 -4.19 -1.93
CA TYR A 531 -22.95 -5.03 -2.89
C TYR A 531 -21.46 -4.64 -2.99
N GLY A 532 -20.57 -5.63 -2.92
CA GLY A 532 -19.12 -5.46 -3.05
C GLY A 532 -18.42 -5.03 -1.76
N GLN A 533 -19.00 -5.27 -0.58
CA GLN A 533 -18.35 -4.98 0.69
C GLN A 533 -17.07 -5.80 0.90
N GLY A 534 -16.16 -5.30 1.74
CA GLY A 534 -14.92 -5.98 2.11
C GLY A 534 -13.66 -5.31 1.58
N SER A 535 -12.66 -6.11 1.19
CA SER A 535 -11.37 -5.61 0.72
C SER A 535 -11.48 -4.85 -0.60
N SER A 536 -10.63 -3.84 -0.81
CA SER A 536 -10.55 -3.04 -2.04
C SER A 536 -9.88 -3.82 -3.19
N ARG A 537 -10.49 -4.94 -3.60
CA ARG A 537 -9.95 -5.80 -4.67
C ARG A 537 -10.48 -5.38 -6.02
N GLU A 538 -9.60 -4.87 -6.88
CA GLU A 538 -9.93 -4.55 -8.27
C GLU A 538 -10.37 -5.78 -9.06
N HIS A 539 -9.81 -6.97 -8.79
CA HIS A 539 -10.20 -8.23 -9.41
C HIS A 539 -11.70 -8.54 -9.30
N ALA A 540 -12.37 -8.07 -8.25
CA ALA A 540 -13.82 -8.21 -8.10
C ALA A 540 -14.63 -7.37 -9.10
N ALA A 541 -14.00 -6.46 -9.83
CA ALA A 541 -14.58 -5.75 -10.96
C ALA A 541 -13.99 -6.22 -12.30
N LEU A 542 -12.68 -6.43 -12.36
CA LEU A 542 -11.97 -6.85 -13.58
C LEU A 542 -12.42 -8.22 -14.10
N VAL A 543 -12.60 -9.18 -13.19
CA VAL A 543 -12.98 -10.54 -13.60
C VAL A 543 -14.41 -10.61 -14.12
N PRO A 544 -15.43 -10.00 -13.49
CA PRO A 544 -16.74 -9.83 -14.11
C PRO A 544 -16.69 -9.10 -15.45
N MET A 545 -15.92 -8.03 -15.58
CA MET A 545 -15.73 -7.31 -16.86
C MET A 545 -15.21 -8.24 -17.94
N TYR A 546 -14.18 -9.05 -17.63
CA TYR A 546 -13.63 -10.04 -18.56
C TYR A 546 -14.68 -11.08 -19.00
N LEU A 547 -15.60 -11.46 -18.11
CA LEU A 547 -16.72 -12.37 -18.43
C LEU A 547 -17.88 -11.69 -19.18
N GLY A 548 -17.73 -10.42 -19.56
CA GLY A 548 -18.73 -9.70 -20.35
C GLY A 548 -19.77 -8.94 -19.52
N ILE A 549 -19.59 -8.81 -18.19
CA ILE A 549 -20.51 -8.01 -17.38
C ILE A 549 -20.32 -6.52 -17.72
N ARG A 550 -21.43 -5.87 -18.11
CA ARG A 550 -21.46 -4.46 -18.52
C ARG A 550 -22.13 -3.55 -17.50
N CYS A 551 -23.04 -4.11 -16.72
CA CYS A 551 -23.81 -3.34 -15.75
C CYS A 551 -24.07 -4.19 -14.50
N VAL A 552 -24.04 -3.55 -13.35
CA VAL A 552 -24.52 -4.10 -12.09
C VAL A 552 -25.62 -3.19 -11.58
N VAL A 553 -26.81 -3.76 -11.29
CA VAL A 553 -27.93 -3.04 -10.69
C VAL A 553 -28.12 -3.57 -9.27
N ALA A 554 -27.97 -2.73 -8.25
CA ALA A 554 -28.06 -3.15 -6.85
C ALA A 554 -29.02 -2.26 -6.04
N LYS A 555 -29.44 -2.71 -4.86
CA LYS A 555 -30.14 -1.82 -3.90
C LYS A 555 -29.21 -0.74 -3.36
N SER A 556 -27.93 -1.09 -3.12
CA SER A 556 -26.85 -0.16 -2.78
C SER A 556 -25.48 -0.80 -2.97
N PHE A 557 -24.41 0.01 -3.10
CA PHE A 557 -23.02 -0.44 -3.27
C PHE A 557 -22.14 -0.07 -2.09
N ALA A 558 -21.13 -0.89 -1.82
CA ALA A 558 -19.96 -0.47 -1.07
C ALA A 558 -19.16 0.56 -1.89
N ARG A 559 -18.78 1.70 -1.29
CA ARG A 559 -18.18 2.86 -1.97
C ARG A 559 -16.97 2.50 -2.85
N ILE A 560 -16.02 1.75 -2.29
CA ILE A 560 -14.79 1.37 -3.01
C ILE A 560 -15.11 0.47 -4.21
N HIS A 561 -16.05 -0.44 -4.06
CA HIS A 561 -16.40 -1.36 -5.14
C HIS A 561 -17.12 -0.65 -6.29
N ALA A 562 -17.98 0.33 -6.00
CA ALA A 562 -18.59 1.17 -7.04
C ALA A 562 -17.53 1.88 -7.89
N ALA A 563 -16.47 2.44 -7.25
CA ALA A 563 -15.34 3.03 -7.95
C ALA A 563 -14.58 2.01 -8.81
N ASN A 564 -14.34 0.81 -8.30
CA ASN A 564 -13.69 -0.27 -9.06
C ASN A 564 -14.51 -0.72 -10.28
N LEU A 565 -15.84 -0.78 -10.15
CA LEU A 565 -16.72 -1.07 -11.29
C LEU A 565 -16.59 -0.01 -12.38
N ILE A 566 -16.62 1.28 -12.02
CA ILE A 566 -16.43 2.41 -12.94
C ILE A 566 -15.07 2.30 -13.64
N ASN A 567 -14.01 2.10 -12.88
CA ASN A 567 -12.64 1.98 -13.40
C ASN A 567 -12.49 0.79 -14.36
N ALA A 568 -13.21 -0.31 -14.13
CA ALA A 568 -13.25 -1.46 -15.00
C ALA A 568 -14.20 -1.29 -16.21
N GLY A 569 -14.95 -0.19 -16.31
CA GLY A 569 -15.91 0.06 -17.38
C GLY A 569 -17.23 -0.72 -17.21
N ILE A 570 -17.65 -0.99 -15.98
CA ILE A 570 -18.94 -1.58 -15.63
C ILE A 570 -19.83 -0.49 -15.03
N LEU A 571 -21.02 -0.27 -15.58
CA LEU A 571 -21.98 0.75 -15.14
C LEU A 571 -22.67 0.32 -13.83
N PRO A 572 -22.43 1.00 -12.68
CA PRO A 572 -23.16 0.74 -11.44
C PRO A 572 -24.44 1.55 -11.38
N LEU A 573 -25.57 0.87 -11.22
CA LEU A 573 -26.90 1.49 -11.10
C LEU A 573 -27.58 1.04 -9.80
N THR A 574 -28.37 1.93 -9.19
CA THR A 574 -29.19 1.58 -8.03
C THR A 574 -30.67 1.65 -8.36
N PHE A 575 -31.47 0.75 -7.79
CA PHE A 575 -32.91 0.82 -7.93
C PHE A 575 -33.45 2.11 -7.27
N GLU A 576 -34.25 2.89 -7.99
CA GLU A 576 -35.00 4.00 -7.40
C GLU A 576 -36.04 3.47 -6.38
N ASN A 577 -36.70 2.38 -6.73
CA ASN A 577 -37.55 1.61 -5.83
C ASN A 577 -36.89 0.26 -5.50
N PRO A 578 -36.39 0.04 -4.27
CA PRO A 578 -35.73 -1.21 -3.89
C PRO A 578 -36.59 -2.48 -4.05
N ALA A 579 -37.91 -2.36 -4.08
CA ALA A 579 -38.82 -3.49 -4.29
C ALA A 579 -38.78 -4.04 -5.72
N ASP A 580 -38.31 -3.25 -6.69
CA ASP A 580 -38.14 -3.70 -8.08
C ASP A 580 -37.09 -4.81 -8.22
N TYR A 581 -36.18 -4.92 -7.26
CA TYR A 581 -35.26 -6.05 -7.17
C TYR A 581 -35.97 -7.40 -7.20
N ASP A 582 -37.11 -7.55 -6.50
CA ASP A 582 -37.79 -8.83 -6.37
C ASP A 582 -38.41 -9.29 -7.68
N ALA A 583 -38.78 -8.35 -8.55
CA ALA A 583 -39.43 -8.61 -9.83
C ALA A 583 -38.49 -9.16 -10.91
N LEU A 584 -37.20 -8.90 -10.83
CA LEU A 584 -36.21 -9.34 -11.82
C LEU A 584 -35.75 -10.78 -11.54
N GLN A 585 -35.66 -11.61 -12.60
CA GLN A 585 -35.21 -13.00 -12.47
C GLN A 585 -34.07 -13.29 -13.46
N PRO A 586 -33.10 -14.16 -13.09
CA PRO A 586 -32.06 -14.63 -14.03
C PRO A 586 -32.64 -15.16 -15.34
N GLY A 587 -31.98 -14.86 -16.47
CA GLY A 587 -32.43 -15.17 -17.81
C GLY A 587 -33.30 -14.08 -18.45
N ALA A 588 -33.75 -13.06 -17.69
CA ALA A 588 -34.46 -11.91 -18.27
C ALA A 588 -33.56 -11.14 -19.25
N ARG A 589 -34.12 -10.71 -20.39
CA ARG A 589 -33.40 -9.88 -21.35
C ARG A 589 -33.69 -8.40 -21.07
N LEU A 590 -32.68 -7.70 -20.60
CA LEU A 590 -32.79 -6.33 -20.11
C LEU A 590 -32.18 -5.35 -21.13
N ARG A 591 -32.83 -4.17 -21.28
CA ARG A 591 -32.38 -3.11 -22.17
C ARG A 591 -32.33 -1.77 -21.46
N ILE A 592 -31.30 -1.01 -21.73
CA ILE A 592 -31.10 0.39 -21.30
C ILE A 592 -30.83 1.22 -22.55
N ASP A 593 -31.66 2.23 -22.82
CA ASP A 593 -31.47 3.18 -23.91
C ASP A 593 -31.04 4.55 -23.41
N GLY A 594 -30.37 5.33 -24.27
CA GLY A 594 -29.95 6.69 -23.97
C GLY A 594 -28.96 6.77 -22.81
N ILE A 595 -28.00 5.87 -22.74
CA ILE A 595 -27.07 5.72 -21.62
C ILE A 595 -26.31 7.04 -21.34
N ARG A 596 -25.85 7.74 -22.39
CA ARG A 596 -25.11 9.01 -22.23
C ARG A 596 -25.97 10.09 -21.57
N ALA A 597 -27.17 10.30 -22.09
CA ALA A 597 -28.10 11.29 -21.55
C ALA A 597 -28.59 10.91 -20.14
N GLY A 598 -28.84 9.62 -19.91
CA GLY A 598 -29.29 9.09 -18.62
C GLY A 598 -28.22 9.21 -17.53
N MET A 599 -26.94 8.94 -17.83
CA MET A 599 -25.85 9.16 -16.88
C MET A 599 -25.71 10.64 -16.52
N ALA A 600 -25.82 11.55 -17.50
CA ALA A 600 -25.78 13.00 -17.24
C ALA A 600 -26.98 13.47 -16.40
N ALA A 601 -28.16 12.89 -16.62
CA ALA A 601 -29.36 13.18 -15.83
C ALA A 601 -29.39 12.48 -14.46
N GLY A 602 -28.49 11.52 -14.22
CA GLY A 602 -28.46 10.70 -13.01
C GLY A 602 -29.56 9.63 -12.93
N LYS A 603 -30.31 9.42 -14.03
CA LYS A 603 -31.46 8.51 -14.07
C LYS A 603 -31.60 7.80 -15.41
N LEU A 604 -31.83 6.48 -15.37
CA LEU A 604 -32.01 5.63 -16.54
C LEU A 604 -33.24 4.73 -16.37
N THR A 605 -33.66 4.13 -17.47
CA THR A 605 -34.74 3.15 -17.47
C THR A 605 -34.18 1.78 -17.88
N LEU A 606 -34.39 0.79 -17.03
CA LEU A 606 -34.07 -0.62 -17.27
C LEU A 606 -35.35 -1.33 -17.72
N THR A 607 -35.42 -1.82 -18.95
CA THR A 607 -36.59 -2.45 -19.52
C THR A 607 -36.40 -3.96 -19.65
N ASP A 608 -37.25 -4.76 -19.04
CA ASP A 608 -37.38 -6.18 -19.35
C ASP A 608 -38.13 -6.32 -20.67
N THR A 609 -37.41 -6.70 -21.72
CA THR A 609 -37.94 -6.73 -23.08
C THR A 609 -38.95 -7.87 -23.31
N ALA A 610 -38.90 -8.94 -22.53
CA ALA A 610 -39.82 -10.07 -22.61
C ALA A 610 -41.13 -9.78 -21.82
N ALA A 611 -41.02 -9.22 -20.63
CA ALA A 611 -42.16 -8.86 -19.80
C ALA A 611 -42.79 -7.51 -20.18
N GLY A 612 -42.10 -6.67 -20.98
CA GLY A 612 -42.54 -5.32 -21.33
C GLY A 612 -42.60 -4.37 -20.14
N LYS A 613 -41.88 -4.67 -19.05
CA LYS A 613 -41.90 -3.91 -17.82
C LYS A 613 -40.65 -3.03 -17.70
N ALA A 614 -40.83 -1.77 -17.33
CA ALA A 614 -39.77 -0.79 -17.12
C ALA A 614 -39.55 -0.54 -15.64
N TYR A 615 -38.29 -0.39 -15.26
CA TYR A 615 -37.84 -0.11 -13.90
C TYR A 615 -36.98 1.15 -13.90
N SER A 616 -37.23 2.03 -12.95
CA SER A 616 -36.41 3.24 -12.79
C SER A 616 -35.16 2.92 -11.98
N VAL A 617 -34.00 3.28 -12.55
CA VAL A 617 -32.69 3.12 -11.90
C VAL A 617 -31.94 4.43 -11.92
N VAL A 618 -31.13 4.66 -10.92
CA VAL A 618 -30.39 5.92 -10.73
C VAL A 618 -28.89 5.68 -10.61
N CYS A 619 -28.10 6.67 -10.99
CA CYS A 619 -26.65 6.71 -10.76
C CYS A 619 -26.24 8.11 -10.30
N SER A 620 -25.24 8.17 -9.43
CA SER A 620 -24.61 9.42 -9.00
C SER A 620 -23.16 9.39 -9.48
N LEU A 621 -22.92 9.93 -10.67
CA LEU A 621 -21.62 9.89 -11.35
C LEU A 621 -21.13 11.31 -11.60
N THR A 622 -19.88 11.58 -11.26
CA THR A 622 -19.20 12.82 -11.68
C THR A 622 -19.02 12.83 -13.21
N GLU A 623 -18.81 14.00 -13.81
CA GLU A 623 -18.51 14.11 -15.25
C GLU A 623 -17.32 13.24 -15.66
N ARG A 624 -16.27 13.22 -14.83
CA ARG A 624 -15.12 12.35 -15.06
C ARG A 624 -15.48 10.86 -15.04
N GLN A 625 -16.28 10.41 -14.07
CA GLN A 625 -16.71 9.01 -13.98
C GLN A 625 -17.57 8.61 -15.19
N GLN A 626 -18.41 9.51 -15.70
CA GLN A 626 -19.15 9.32 -16.94
C GLN A 626 -18.21 9.15 -18.13
N ALA A 627 -17.19 10.02 -18.25
CA ALA A 627 -16.18 9.94 -19.31
C ALA A 627 -15.37 8.62 -19.24
N ILE A 628 -14.97 8.18 -18.05
CA ILE A 628 -14.31 6.88 -17.83
C ILE A 628 -15.18 5.72 -18.33
N LEU A 629 -16.44 5.68 -17.94
CA LEU A 629 -17.37 4.62 -18.37
C LEU A 629 -17.56 4.64 -19.89
N LEU A 630 -17.75 5.82 -20.50
CA LEU A 630 -17.91 5.98 -21.94
C LEU A 630 -16.69 5.55 -22.73
N ALA A 631 -15.48 5.77 -22.20
CA ALA A 631 -14.23 5.27 -22.77
C ALA A 631 -14.08 3.73 -22.64
N GLY A 632 -14.88 3.09 -21.78
CA GLY A 632 -14.78 1.66 -21.47
C GLY A 632 -13.84 1.34 -20.31
N GLY A 633 -13.58 2.32 -19.43
CA GLY A 633 -12.79 2.16 -18.23
C GLY A 633 -11.62 3.14 -18.12
N LEU A 634 -11.01 3.17 -16.96
CA LEU A 634 -9.99 4.16 -16.58
C LEU A 634 -8.74 4.11 -17.48
N LEU A 635 -8.27 2.91 -17.85
CA LEU A 635 -7.07 2.77 -18.69
C LEU A 635 -7.29 3.33 -20.10
N ASN A 636 -8.47 3.07 -20.70
CA ASN A 636 -8.82 3.64 -22.00
C ASN A 636 -8.95 5.17 -21.90
N TYR A 637 -9.64 5.67 -20.86
CA TYR A 637 -9.76 7.09 -20.60
C TYR A 637 -8.38 7.77 -20.46
N THR A 638 -7.47 7.15 -19.68
CA THR A 638 -6.12 7.69 -19.48
C THR A 638 -5.34 7.72 -20.80
N LYS A 639 -5.44 6.67 -21.62
CA LYS A 639 -4.78 6.64 -22.95
C LYS A 639 -5.19 7.82 -23.82
N GLU A 640 -6.48 8.22 -23.77
CA GLU A 640 -7.03 9.30 -24.58
C GLU A 640 -6.73 10.70 -24.01
N HIS A 641 -6.49 10.80 -22.69
CA HIS A 641 -6.37 12.06 -21.95
C HIS A 641 -5.05 12.22 -21.20
N ALA A 642 -4.07 11.32 -21.39
CA ALA A 642 -2.76 11.41 -20.75
C ALA A 642 -2.01 12.67 -21.21
N LEU A 643 -1.45 13.44 -20.24
CA LEU A 643 -0.74 14.69 -20.43
C LEU A 643 0.55 14.53 -21.24
#